data_7d03143192b4f54e5a1ca9e2be90631a
#
_entry.id   7d03143192b4f54e5a1ca9e2be90631a
#
_cell.length_a   1.000
_cell.length_b   1.000
_cell.length_c   1.000
_cell.angle_alpha   90.00
_cell.angle_beta   90.00
_cell.angle_gamma   90.00
#
_symmetry.space_group_name_H-M   'P 1'
#
loop_
_entity.id
_entity.type
_entity.pdbx_description
1 polymer ?
#
loop_
_entity_poly.entity_id
_entity_poly.type
_entity_poly.pdbx_seq_one_letter_code
_entity_poly.pdbx_strand_id
1 'polypeptide(L)'
;MTDISEPAVSRTASALSQMSLPWQYALTRRMSLGVPGHITLRPDGGTAYFLRTKAGDDPVSCLWALDCTTAEERLLADPVHLLAGAADELPPEEKSRRERAREQSAGIVAYAADDAGELLVFALSGQLWTISPADAAIRRLAAAEPVVQPRPDPTGQRVAYVCRGVLRVIEADGSADRAVAGPDAVQAPGAPDVSFGLAEHVAAEEMGRDTGYWWAPDGERLLVARVDATQVQRWYIANPADPASPPASFRYPPAGTANAAVSLWIAAAAAVGRPLTRVSWDTEAFEYLTRAGWDARGPYAAVQSRSQRHVQVLRIDAVTGATDLMAEQRDDAWVTLVDGLPDRTAAGTLLTSGDMDDTRSLLADGKPVTPAGLQLNAVLAVDGETVLFTASDEPTEMHLWAWDPVSGTRKLSDEPGLYSGTRRGGTTVLISRTPDRPGTRTTVQIGGASGPEPAKRALVQIDSYAQRPVLDLRRKMLILGPRELRAALFLPSWYRPADGPLPVLMDPYGGPAMRKATVDQSPGAFVSQWFAEQGCAVLVADGAGTPGRGPAWERAIYLDIAGPALRDQVAALHEAARYEPALDLSRVAIRGWSYGGFLAALAVLRRPDVFHAAIAGAPVTDQRLYDTHWRERHLGHPGRAPAGIRPLLPHRSGSGPEPPAAARARAGRR
;
A
#
# COMPACT_ATOMS: atom_id res chain seq x y z
N MET A 1 -24.20 37.07 28.63
CA MET A 1 -24.84 36.04 29.42
C MET A 1 -25.69 35.23 28.46
N THR A 2 -25.20 34.18 27.97
CA THR A 2 -25.90 32.94 27.66
C THR A 2 -24.83 31.92 27.26
N ASP A 3 -24.78 30.95 28.07
CA ASP A 3 -23.94 29.77 28.10
C ASP A 3 -24.12 28.93 26.85
N ILE A 4 -23.03 28.60 26.11
CA ILE A 4 -23.03 27.56 25.09
C ILE A 4 -21.84 26.65 25.36
N SER A 5 -22.01 25.84 26.41
CA SER A 5 -21.24 24.62 26.61
C SER A 5 -22.19 23.43 26.43
N GLU A 6 -22.42 22.97 25.21
CA GLU A 6 -22.89 21.61 24.98
C GLU A 6 -21.72 20.74 24.60
N PRO A 7 -21.46 19.64 25.33
CA PRO A 7 -20.46 18.66 24.97
C PRO A 7 -20.93 17.93 23.71
N ALA A 8 -19.99 17.62 22.82
CA ALA A 8 -20.21 16.73 21.66
C ALA A 8 -20.71 15.38 22.18
N VAL A 9 -22.03 15.25 22.30
CA VAL A 9 -22.68 14.00 22.66
C VAL A 9 -22.43 12.97 21.59
N SER A 10 -21.77 11.90 21.95
CA SER A 10 -21.77 10.62 21.27
C SER A 10 -23.13 10.43 20.58
N ARG A 11 -23.14 10.46 19.24
CA ARG A 11 -24.30 10.04 18.48
C ARG A 11 -24.51 8.57 18.77
N THR A 12 -25.48 8.28 19.60
CA THR A 12 -25.79 6.95 20.12
C THR A 12 -26.01 5.95 18.99
N ALA A 13 -25.73 4.67 19.25
CA ALA A 13 -25.95 3.52 18.36
C ALA A 13 -27.35 3.52 17.69
N SER A 14 -28.36 4.18 18.28
CA SER A 14 -29.70 4.36 17.75
C SER A 14 -29.78 5.29 16.53
N ALA A 15 -28.93 6.31 16.41
CA ALA A 15 -28.90 7.18 15.22
C ALA A 15 -28.21 6.50 14.03
N LEU A 16 -27.29 5.56 14.31
CA LEU A 16 -26.60 4.76 13.28
C LEU A 16 -27.51 3.70 12.64
N SER A 17 -28.50 3.17 13.36
CA SER A 17 -29.45 2.16 12.82
C SER A 17 -30.40 2.71 11.74
N GLN A 18 -30.49 4.02 11.56
CA GLN A 18 -31.25 4.67 10.48
C GLN A 18 -30.38 5.13 9.31
N MET A 19 -29.06 4.96 9.39
CA MET A 19 -28.09 5.40 8.38
C MET A 19 -27.96 4.35 7.27
N SER A 20 -28.01 4.78 6.01
CA SER A 20 -27.71 3.87 4.89
C SER A 20 -26.21 3.57 4.80
N LEU A 21 -25.82 2.37 4.32
CA LEU A 21 -24.42 2.01 4.16
C LEU A 21 -23.59 3.02 3.34
N PRO A 22 -24.06 3.56 2.19
CA PRO A 22 -23.30 4.56 1.46
C PRO A 22 -22.97 5.81 2.28
N TRP A 23 -23.88 6.25 3.11
CA TRP A 23 -23.66 7.40 4.01
C TRP A 23 -22.65 7.06 5.11
N GLN A 24 -22.82 5.91 5.76
CA GLN A 24 -21.84 5.42 6.75
C GLN A 24 -20.46 5.28 6.13
N TYR A 25 -20.37 4.69 4.95
CA TYR A 25 -19.12 4.47 4.23
C TYR A 25 -18.37 5.78 3.91
N ALA A 26 -19.12 6.84 3.55
CA ALA A 26 -18.55 8.16 3.34
C ALA A 26 -18.10 8.82 4.65
N LEU A 27 -18.95 8.80 5.69
CA LEU A 27 -18.69 9.42 6.98
C LEU A 27 -17.47 8.80 7.68
N THR A 28 -17.38 7.48 7.66
CA THR A 28 -16.30 6.70 8.29
C THR A 28 -15.07 6.54 7.41
N ARG A 29 -15.03 7.23 6.25
CA ARG A 29 -13.99 7.09 5.24
C ARG A 29 -13.67 5.63 4.94
N ARG A 30 -14.69 4.90 4.51
CA ARG A 30 -14.62 3.45 4.19
C ARG A 30 -14.39 2.57 5.42
N MET A 31 -14.89 2.97 6.60
CA MET A 31 -14.70 2.27 7.88
C MET A 31 -13.23 2.14 8.27
N SER A 32 -12.39 3.09 7.84
CA SER A 32 -10.97 3.13 8.20
C SER A 32 -10.71 3.94 9.48
N LEU A 33 -11.57 4.91 9.81
CA LEU A 33 -11.42 5.73 11.00
C LEU A 33 -11.62 4.89 12.27
N GLY A 34 -10.80 5.14 13.29
CA GLY A 34 -10.81 4.40 14.54
C GLY A 34 -10.04 3.08 14.53
N VAL A 35 -9.54 2.64 13.37
CA VAL A 35 -8.68 1.44 13.27
C VAL A 35 -7.25 1.81 13.67
N PRO A 36 -6.59 1.11 14.62
CA PRO A 36 -5.18 1.32 14.91
C PRO A 36 -4.31 0.90 13.72
N GLY A 37 -3.34 1.74 13.38
CA GLY A 37 -2.40 1.52 12.28
C GLY A 37 -1.02 2.09 12.55
N HIS A 38 -0.06 1.88 11.63
CA HIS A 38 1.33 2.35 11.76
C HIS A 38 1.96 1.93 13.09
N ILE A 39 1.88 0.63 13.43
CA ILE A 39 2.28 0.13 14.74
C ILE A 39 3.79 -0.10 14.77
N THR A 40 4.47 0.49 15.75
CA THR A 40 5.90 0.32 16.01
C THR A 40 6.10 -0.19 17.44
N LEU A 41 6.92 -1.22 17.61
CA LEU A 41 7.28 -1.76 18.92
C LEU A 41 8.63 -1.21 19.39
N ARG A 42 8.78 -0.96 20.70
CA ARG A 42 10.09 -0.75 21.31
C ARG A 42 10.96 -2.01 21.20
N PRO A 43 12.31 -1.89 21.27
CA PRO A 43 13.22 -3.04 21.17
C PRO A 43 12.98 -4.12 22.21
N ASP A 44 12.51 -3.74 23.40
CA ASP A 44 12.16 -4.67 24.49
C ASP A 44 10.81 -5.36 24.30
N GLY A 45 10.02 -4.93 23.27
CA GLY A 45 8.67 -5.41 23.04
C GLY A 45 7.64 -4.96 24.07
N GLY A 46 8.03 -4.13 25.04
CA GLY A 46 7.16 -3.71 26.16
C GLY A 46 6.18 -2.61 25.85
N THR A 47 6.41 -1.84 24.79
CA THR A 47 5.52 -0.74 24.38
C THR A 47 5.28 -0.77 22.88
N ALA A 48 4.01 -0.56 22.49
CA ALA A 48 3.60 -0.33 21.12
C ALA A 48 3.15 1.11 20.91
N TYR A 49 3.72 1.81 19.94
CA TYR A 49 3.25 3.10 19.43
C TYR A 49 2.36 2.87 18.22
N PHE A 50 1.31 3.65 18.06
CA PHE A 50 0.39 3.51 16.94
C PHE A 50 -0.40 4.79 16.65
N LEU A 51 -0.93 4.89 15.44
CA LEU A 51 -1.85 5.95 15.04
C LEU A 51 -3.29 5.43 15.11
N ARG A 52 -4.20 6.27 15.62
CA ARG A 52 -5.63 5.98 15.63
C ARG A 52 -6.41 7.28 15.82
N THR A 53 -7.55 7.42 15.16
CA THR A 53 -8.50 8.50 15.43
C THR A 53 -9.29 8.22 16.72
N LYS A 54 -9.85 9.23 17.35
CA LYS A 54 -10.54 9.11 18.65
C LYS A 54 -11.94 8.51 18.53
N ALA A 55 -12.50 8.47 17.32
CA ALA A 55 -13.79 7.84 17.02
C ALA A 55 -13.84 7.35 15.57
N GLY A 56 -14.81 6.50 15.24
CA GLY A 56 -14.96 5.94 13.88
C GLY A 56 -15.53 6.93 12.85
N ASP A 57 -15.85 8.15 13.24
CA ASP A 57 -16.27 9.27 12.40
C ASP A 57 -15.45 10.55 12.62
N ASP A 58 -14.43 10.50 13.48
CA ASP A 58 -13.45 11.57 13.66
C ASP A 58 -12.32 11.39 12.63
N PRO A 59 -12.10 12.35 11.72
CA PRO A 59 -11.04 12.22 10.72
C PRO A 59 -9.63 12.52 11.25
N VAL A 60 -9.47 13.00 12.51
CA VAL A 60 -8.18 13.44 13.04
C VAL A 60 -7.44 12.28 13.70
N SER A 61 -6.37 11.83 13.08
CA SER A 61 -5.48 10.80 13.61
C SER A 61 -4.54 11.37 14.67
N CYS A 62 -4.43 10.64 15.78
CA CYS A 62 -3.60 10.94 16.95
C CYS A 62 -2.53 9.88 17.12
N LEU A 63 -1.46 10.21 17.85
CA LEU A 63 -0.41 9.28 18.25
C LEU A 63 -0.69 8.73 19.64
N TRP A 64 -0.65 7.41 19.78
CA TRP A 64 -0.95 6.64 20.98
C TRP A 64 0.22 5.73 21.38
N ALA A 65 0.24 5.34 22.63
CA ALA A 65 1.08 4.26 23.15
C ALA A 65 0.24 3.24 23.91
N LEU A 66 0.61 1.97 23.81
CA LEU A 66 0.13 0.87 24.63
C LEU A 66 1.29 0.31 25.45
N ASP A 67 1.13 0.21 26.76
CA ASP A 67 1.96 -0.66 27.58
C ASP A 67 1.50 -2.10 27.36
N CYS A 68 2.35 -2.91 26.74
CA CYS A 68 2.01 -4.28 26.38
C CYS A 68 1.84 -5.19 27.61
N THR A 69 2.40 -4.80 28.78
CA THR A 69 2.34 -5.60 30.01
C THR A 69 1.06 -5.32 30.83
N THR A 70 0.70 -4.04 30.94
CA THR A 70 -0.47 -3.60 31.73
C THR A 70 -1.74 -3.46 30.92
N ALA A 71 -1.61 -3.46 29.60
CA ALA A 71 -2.70 -3.16 28.64
C ALA A 71 -3.23 -1.73 28.73
N GLU A 72 -2.47 -0.81 29.30
CA GLU A 72 -2.86 0.59 29.43
C GLU A 72 -2.56 1.34 28.13
N GLU A 73 -3.58 1.96 27.53
CA GLU A 73 -3.44 2.86 26.39
C GLU A 73 -3.31 4.30 26.84
N ARG A 74 -2.38 5.04 26.24
CA ARG A 74 -2.16 6.45 26.52
C ARG A 74 -2.12 7.26 25.23
N LEU A 75 -2.87 8.36 25.17
CA LEU A 75 -2.78 9.36 24.11
C LEU A 75 -1.49 10.17 24.29
N LEU A 76 -0.56 10.09 23.32
CA LEU A 76 0.70 10.82 23.36
C LEU A 76 0.59 12.20 22.73
N ALA A 77 -0.08 12.31 21.56
CA ALA A 77 -0.24 13.59 20.87
C ALA A 77 -1.60 13.71 20.20
N ASP A 78 -2.25 14.84 20.41
CA ASP A 78 -3.49 15.25 19.77
C ASP A 78 -3.24 16.48 18.88
N PRO A 79 -3.36 16.36 17.54
CA PRO A 79 -3.17 17.48 16.63
C PRO A 79 -4.01 18.71 16.92
N VAL A 80 -5.23 18.52 17.40
CA VAL A 80 -6.15 19.64 17.73
C VAL A 80 -5.57 20.52 18.84
N HIS A 81 -4.98 19.88 19.85
CA HIS A 81 -4.30 20.60 20.93
C HIS A 81 -3.00 21.25 20.46
N LEU A 82 -2.19 20.55 19.66
CA LEU A 82 -0.91 21.04 19.19
C LEU A 82 -1.05 22.25 18.26
N LEU A 83 -2.10 22.28 17.44
CA LEU A 83 -2.41 23.38 16.53
C LEU A 83 -3.28 24.47 17.19
N ALA A 84 -3.61 24.34 18.48
CA ALA A 84 -4.50 25.25 19.20
C ALA A 84 -5.85 25.49 18.46
N GLY A 85 -6.37 24.46 17.80
CA GLY A 85 -7.60 24.52 17.01
C GLY A 85 -7.46 25.12 15.60
N ALA A 86 -6.24 25.49 15.17
CA ALA A 86 -6.01 25.91 13.78
C ALA A 86 -6.14 24.73 12.80
N ALA A 87 -6.43 25.05 11.54
CA ALA A 87 -6.52 24.04 10.49
C ALA A 87 -5.13 23.42 10.18
N ASP A 88 -5.11 22.14 9.84
CA ASP A 88 -3.91 21.45 9.35
C ASP A 88 -3.64 21.87 7.90
N GLU A 89 -2.70 22.80 7.69
CA GLU A 89 -2.29 23.28 6.37
C GLU A 89 -1.18 22.40 5.81
N LEU A 90 -1.51 21.62 4.80
CA LEU A 90 -0.59 20.66 4.20
C LEU A 90 0.29 21.30 3.12
N PRO A 91 1.63 21.16 3.22
CA PRO A 91 2.53 21.45 2.11
C PRO A 91 2.19 20.63 0.85
N PRO A 92 2.47 21.14 -0.37
CA PRO A 92 2.15 20.43 -1.62
C PRO A 92 2.76 19.04 -1.71
N GLU A 93 4.00 18.86 -1.24
CA GLU A 93 4.71 17.57 -1.22
C GLU A 93 4.01 16.57 -0.28
N GLU A 94 3.59 17.01 0.91
CA GLU A 94 2.86 16.18 1.86
C GLU A 94 1.47 15.83 1.35
N LYS A 95 0.78 16.78 0.72
CA LYS A 95 -0.52 16.52 0.08
C LYS A 95 -0.38 15.43 -0.99
N SER A 96 0.61 15.54 -1.86
CA SER A 96 0.89 14.54 -2.89
C SER A 96 1.28 13.18 -2.30
N ARG A 97 2.04 13.16 -1.20
CA ARG A 97 2.39 11.92 -0.48
C ARG A 97 1.14 11.25 0.10
N ARG A 98 0.26 12.00 0.79
CA ARG A 98 -1.00 11.48 1.35
C ARG A 98 -1.94 10.96 0.25
N GLU A 99 -2.04 11.64 -0.87
CA GLU A 99 -2.84 11.19 -2.02
C GLU A 99 -2.33 9.85 -2.58
N ARG A 100 -1.01 9.69 -2.76
CA ARG A 100 -0.39 8.41 -3.19
C ARG A 100 -0.56 7.31 -2.16
N ALA A 101 -0.33 7.60 -0.89
CA ALA A 101 -0.55 6.66 0.20
C ALA A 101 -2.05 6.35 0.44
N ARG A 102 -2.96 7.01 -0.29
CA ARG A 102 -4.43 6.89 -0.12
C ARG A 102 -4.85 7.15 1.33
N GLU A 103 -4.10 8.05 2.01
CA GLU A 103 -4.38 8.42 3.39
C GLU A 103 -5.75 9.10 3.50
N GLN A 104 -6.57 8.60 4.40
CA GLN A 104 -7.94 9.08 4.59
C GLN A 104 -8.08 9.99 5.79
N SER A 105 -7.11 9.96 6.74
CA SER A 105 -7.13 10.76 7.95
C SER A 105 -6.47 12.14 7.76
N ALA A 106 -6.76 13.05 8.67
CA ALA A 106 -6.05 14.30 8.89
C ALA A 106 -5.17 14.19 10.15
N GLY A 107 -4.43 15.23 10.49
CA GLY A 107 -3.59 15.28 11.68
C GLY A 107 -2.30 14.50 11.55
N ILE A 108 -1.91 13.72 12.58
CA ILE A 108 -0.70 12.91 12.59
C ILE A 108 -0.97 11.61 11.83
N VAL A 109 -0.48 11.52 10.60
CA VAL A 109 -0.70 10.37 9.70
C VAL A 109 0.57 9.55 9.47
N ALA A 110 1.70 10.01 9.98
CA ALA A 110 2.97 9.30 9.97
C ALA A 110 3.82 9.80 11.14
N TYR A 111 4.63 8.90 11.70
CA TYR A 111 5.66 9.20 12.67
C TYR A 111 6.84 8.25 12.47
N ALA A 112 7.97 8.56 13.06
CA ALA A 112 9.12 7.68 13.13
C ALA A 112 9.70 7.67 14.56
N ALA A 113 10.30 6.56 14.94
CA ALA A 113 10.99 6.38 16.22
C ALA A 113 12.49 6.18 15.98
N ASP A 114 13.32 6.57 16.95
CA ASP A 114 14.69 6.11 17.05
C ASP A 114 14.75 4.60 17.41
N ASP A 115 15.92 4.01 17.36
CA ASP A 115 16.05 2.57 17.64
C ASP A 115 15.66 2.17 19.06
N ALA A 116 15.86 3.06 20.04
CA ALA A 116 15.46 2.84 21.41
C ALA A 116 13.95 3.04 21.66
N GLY A 117 13.26 3.72 20.74
CA GLY A 117 11.86 4.15 20.93
C GLY A 117 11.69 5.21 22.00
N GLU A 118 12.73 6.04 22.23
CA GLU A 118 12.77 7.11 23.22
C GLU A 118 12.54 8.49 22.63
N LEU A 119 12.71 8.62 21.31
CA LEU A 119 12.41 9.80 20.52
C LEU A 119 11.44 9.45 19.40
N LEU A 120 10.24 10.04 19.44
CA LEU A 120 9.29 9.98 18.33
C LEU A 120 9.27 11.32 17.60
N VAL A 121 9.22 11.28 16.26
CA VAL A 121 9.15 12.51 15.44
C VAL A 121 8.02 12.42 14.43
N PHE A 122 7.38 13.54 14.14
CA PHE A 122 6.36 13.63 13.09
C PHE A 122 6.30 15.06 12.50
N ALA A 123 5.74 15.15 11.32
CA ALA A 123 5.37 16.43 10.70
C ALA A 123 3.89 16.71 10.93
N LEU A 124 3.56 17.95 11.32
CA LEU A 124 2.19 18.44 11.43
C LEU A 124 2.13 19.87 10.91
N SER A 125 1.27 20.12 9.93
CA SER A 125 1.18 21.41 9.22
C SER A 125 2.53 21.94 8.71
N GLY A 126 3.39 21.03 8.20
CA GLY A 126 4.73 21.39 7.72
C GLY A 126 5.73 21.75 8.81
N GLN A 127 5.42 21.53 10.08
CA GLN A 127 6.26 21.78 11.24
C GLN A 127 6.83 20.47 11.79
N LEU A 128 8.05 20.51 12.34
CA LEU A 128 8.70 19.38 12.98
C LEU A 128 8.35 19.32 14.46
N TRP A 129 7.82 18.17 14.89
CA TRP A 129 7.49 17.88 16.26
C TRP A 129 8.22 16.66 16.76
N THR A 130 8.64 16.70 18.03
CA THR A 130 9.26 15.58 18.74
C THR A 130 8.48 15.25 19.99
N ILE A 131 8.51 13.97 20.38
CA ILE A 131 7.94 13.47 21.64
C ILE A 131 8.97 12.61 22.34
N SER A 132 9.19 12.83 23.63
CA SER A 132 9.81 11.89 24.56
C SER A 132 8.69 11.07 25.22
N PRO A 133 8.51 9.78 24.91
CA PRO A 133 7.40 8.99 25.45
C PRO A 133 7.49 8.78 26.97
N ALA A 134 8.69 8.89 27.56
CA ALA A 134 8.93 8.64 28.99
C ALA A 134 8.24 9.69 29.88
N ASP A 135 8.31 10.96 29.50
CA ASP A 135 7.74 12.10 30.24
C ASP A 135 6.58 12.78 29.51
N ALA A 136 6.21 12.26 28.33
CA ALA A 136 5.20 12.83 27.43
C ALA A 136 5.51 14.28 27.01
N ALA A 137 6.80 14.68 27.03
CA ALA A 137 7.21 16.01 26.62
C ALA A 137 7.12 16.15 25.10
N ILE A 138 6.27 17.08 24.64
CA ILE A 138 6.11 17.39 23.22
C ILE A 138 6.77 18.72 22.94
N ARG A 139 7.59 18.78 21.89
CA ARG A 139 8.28 20.01 21.48
C ARG A 139 8.16 20.22 19.98
N ARG A 140 7.92 21.48 19.58
CA ARG A 140 8.12 21.91 18.21
C ARG A 140 9.59 22.35 18.06
N LEU A 141 10.30 21.77 17.11
CA LEU A 141 11.67 22.17 16.79
C LEU A 141 11.68 23.35 15.81
N ALA A 142 12.70 24.21 15.91
CA ALA A 142 12.90 25.37 15.04
C ALA A 142 13.56 24.93 13.70
N ALA A 143 12.93 23.98 13.01
CA ALA A 143 13.37 23.47 11.73
C ALA A 143 12.98 24.39 10.56
N ALA A 144 13.70 24.31 9.43
CA ALA A 144 13.30 24.97 8.21
C ALA A 144 11.98 24.35 7.67
N GLU A 145 11.04 25.21 7.30
CA GLU A 145 9.69 24.78 6.85
C GLU A 145 9.52 24.94 5.33
N PRO A 146 8.69 24.12 4.70
CA PRO A 146 7.90 23.02 5.27
C PRO A 146 8.72 21.74 5.49
N VAL A 147 8.42 21.02 6.57
CA VAL A 147 9.01 19.72 6.91
C VAL A 147 8.21 18.58 6.28
N VAL A 148 8.92 17.68 5.62
CA VAL A 148 8.35 16.47 5.01
C VAL A 148 9.19 15.26 5.42
N GLN A 149 8.53 14.16 5.78
CA GLN A 149 9.13 12.85 6.13
C GLN A 149 10.24 12.94 7.18
N PRO A 150 10.03 13.52 8.37
CA PRO A 150 11.06 13.55 9.41
C PRO A 150 11.33 12.14 9.94
N ARG A 151 12.62 11.84 10.19
CA ARG A 151 13.07 10.58 10.81
C ARG A 151 14.23 10.84 11.75
N PRO A 152 14.17 10.36 12.99
CA PRO A 152 15.31 10.44 13.88
C PRO A 152 16.44 9.53 13.37
N ASP A 153 17.66 9.81 13.73
CA ASP A 153 18.73 8.85 13.59
C ASP A 153 18.54 7.67 14.59
N PRO A 154 19.18 6.52 14.36
CA PRO A 154 19.05 5.37 15.26
C PRO A 154 19.44 5.65 16.70
N THR A 155 20.32 6.64 16.95
CA THR A 155 20.80 7.01 18.29
C THR A 155 19.90 8.02 19.02
N GLY A 156 18.89 8.58 18.34
CA GLY A 156 17.99 9.59 18.89
C GLY A 156 18.59 10.97 19.09
N GLN A 157 19.79 11.23 18.54
CA GLN A 157 20.49 12.50 18.73
C GLN A 157 20.14 13.54 17.68
N ARG A 158 19.73 13.11 16.48
CA ARG A 158 19.45 13.98 15.33
C ARG A 158 18.16 13.58 14.64
N VAL A 159 17.59 14.53 13.89
CA VAL A 159 16.42 14.29 13.04
C VAL A 159 16.77 14.75 11.63
N ALA A 160 16.65 13.86 10.63
CA ALA A 160 16.69 14.21 9.23
C ALA A 160 15.27 14.49 8.73
N TYR A 161 15.14 15.41 7.78
CA TYR A 161 13.88 15.77 7.14
C TYR A 161 14.13 16.41 5.79
N VAL A 162 13.13 16.45 4.92
CA VAL A 162 13.21 17.15 3.65
C VAL A 162 12.45 18.46 3.73
N CYS A 163 13.09 19.53 3.25
CA CYS A 163 12.48 20.85 3.09
C CYS A 163 12.76 21.37 1.66
N ARG A 164 11.70 21.55 0.87
CA ARG A 164 11.77 22.07 -0.51
C ARG A 164 12.82 21.36 -1.38
N GLY A 165 12.83 20.02 -1.32
CA GLY A 165 13.74 19.16 -2.09
C GLY A 165 15.17 19.10 -1.56
N VAL A 166 15.47 19.65 -0.39
CA VAL A 166 16.77 19.63 0.29
C VAL A 166 16.67 18.72 1.50
N LEU A 167 17.58 17.75 1.62
CA LEU A 167 17.71 16.95 2.84
C LEU A 167 18.46 17.74 3.90
N ARG A 168 17.88 17.87 5.07
CA ARG A 168 18.40 18.61 6.22
C ARG A 168 18.53 17.71 7.42
N VAL A 169 19.40 18.10 8.34
CA VAL A 169 19.57 17.46 9.65
C VAL A 169 19.56 18.55 10.72
N ILE A 170 18.83 18.31 11.80
CA ILE A 170 18.76 19.13 13.00
C ILE A 170 19.10 18.27 14.22
N GLU A 171 19.74 18.82 15.24
CA GLU A 171 19.94 18.11 16.51
C GLU A 171 18.57 17.92 17.22
N ALA A 172 18.41 16.85 18.01
CA ALA A 172 17.13 16.55 18.66
C ALA A 172 16.70 17.61 19.70
N ASP A 173 17.63 18.46 20.15
CA ASP A 173 17.34 19.61 21.01
C ASP A 173 16.83 20.85 20.23
N GLY A 174 16.83 20.80 18.89
CA GLY A 174 16.40 21.87 18.02
C GLY A 174 17.53 22.80 17.56
N SER A 175 18.76 22.52 17.93
CA SER A 175 19.93 23.29 17.50
C SER A 175 20.51 22.79 16.17
N ALA A 176 21.39 23.60 15.57
CA ALA A 176 22.25 23.23 14.44
C ALA A 176 21.51 22.65 13.21
N ASP A 177 20.36 23.24 12.83
CA ASP A 177 19.66 22.89 11.58
C ASP A 177 20.53 23.22 10.36
N ARG A 178 20.79 22.22 9.50
CA ARG A 178 21.73 22.32 8.38
C ARG A 178 21.29 21.50 7.17
N ALA A 179 21.60 21.98 5.97
CA ALA A 179 21.49 21.19 4.75
C ALA A 179 22.65 20.19 4.65
N VAL A 180 22.33 18.91 4.42
CA VAL A 180 23.34 17.82 4.25
C VAL A 180 23.38 17.32 2.80
N ALA A 181 22.29 17.40 2.05
CA ALA A 181 22.27 17.17 0.62
C ALA A 181 21.19 18.04 -0.04
N GLY A 182 21.54 18.68 -1.14
CA GLY A 182 20.65 19.58 -1.87
C GLY A 182 21.12 19.80 -3.30
N PRO A 183 20.31 20.49 -4.13
CA PRO A 183 20.76 21.01 -5.40
C PRO A 183 22.01 21.84 -5.10
N ASP A 184 23.11 21.58 -5.81
CA ASP A 184 24.32 22.36 -5.64
C ASP A 184 23.97 23.85 -5.69
N ALA A 185 24.66 24.66 -4.88
CA ALA A 185 24.50 26.14 -4.87
C ALA A 185 24.74 26.80 -6.26
N VAL A 186 25.18 26.00 -7.22
CA VAL A 186 25.41 26.34 -8.63
C VAL A 186 24.17 26.12 -9.51
N GLN A 187 23.16 25.38 -9.04
CA GLN A 187 21.92 25.26 -9.80
C GLN A 187 21.10 26.53 -9.63
N ALA A 188 20.99 27.26 -10.72
CA ALA A 188 20.25 28.52 -10.79
C ALA A 188 18.85 28.41 -10.15
N PRO A 189 18.33 29.52 -9.56
CA PRO A 189 16.96 29.52 -9.06
C PRO A 189 16.01 29.11 -10.18
N GLY A 190 15.35 27.96 -10.02
CA GLY A 190 14.40 27.44 -11.02
C GLY A 190 14.51 25.97 -11.41
N ALA A 191 15.23 25.13 -10.65
CA ALA A 191 15.19 23.67 -10.85
C ALA A 191 14.25 22.99 -9.81
N PRO A 192 12.93 23.26 -9.84
CA PRO A 192 11.98 22.66 -8.88
C PRO A 192 11.82 21.15 -9.07
N ASP A 193 12.44 20.60 -10.10
CA ASP A 193 12.30 19.21 -10.51
C ASP A 193 13.47 18.32 -10.05
N VAL A 194 14.39 18.86 -9.23
CA VAL A 194 15.49 18.10 -8.59
C VAL A 194 15.30 18.09 -7.08
N SER A 195 15.31 16.91 -6.49
CA SER A 195 15.18 16.75 -5.03
C SER A 195 16.18 15.74 -4.47
N PHE A 196 16.46 15.89 -3.19
CA PHE A 196 17.28 14.98 -2.39
C PHE A 196 16.46 14.48 -1.20
N GLY A 197 16.45 13.18 -0.99
CA GLY A 197 15.75 12.56 0.13
C GLY A 197 14.27 12.27 -0.09
N LEU A 198 13.72 12.49 -1.28
CA LEU A 198 12.37 12.09 -1.66
C LEU A 198 12.40 10.94 -2.66
N ALA A 199 11.35 10.14 -2.68
CA ALA A 199 11.12 9.16 -3.73
C ALA A 199 10.55 9.84 -4.99
N GLU A 200 10.93 9.36 -6.18
CA GLU A 200 10.26 9.69 -7.43
C GLU A 200 8.88 9.05 -7.52
N HIS A 201 8.05 9.55 -8.45
CA HIS A 201 6.66 9.14 -8.60
C HIS A 201 6.49 7.61 -8.71
N VAL A 202 7.25 7.00 -9.60
CA VAL A 202 7.12 5.56 -9.91
C VAL A 202 7.51 4.67 -8.72
N ALA A 203 8.57 5.04 -7.99
CA ALA A 203 8.98 4.28 -6.81
C ALA A 203 7.94 4.34 -5.68
N ALA A 204 7.36 5.51 -5.46
CA ALA A 204 6.36 5.71 -4.42
C ALA A 204 5.00 5.05 -4.77
N GLU A 205 4.63 5.00 -6.06
CA GLU A 205 3.35 4.43 -6.49
C GLU A 205 3.43 2.91 -6.72
N GLU A 206 4.55 2.40 -7.30
CA GLU A 206 4.60 1.05 -7.87
C GLU A 206 5.65 0.12 -7.24
N MET A 207 6.61 0.65 -6.46
CA MET A 207 7.72 -0.15 -5.92
C MET A 207 7.72 -0.26 -4.40
N GLY A 208 6.73 0.33 -3.70
CA GLY A 208 6.68 0.37 -2.24
C GLY A 208 7.81 1.20 -1.60
N ARG A 209 8.52 2.03 -2.36
CA ARG A 209 9.59 2.90 -1.86
C ARG A 209 9.11 4.36 -1.81
N ASP A 210 8.62 4.77 -0.65
CA ASP A 210 8.09 6.11 -0.41
C ASP A 210 9.12 7.10 0.14
N THR A 211 10.32 6.63 0.50
CA THR A 211 11.41 7.44 1.06
C THR A 211 12.60 7.55 0.10
N GLY A 212 13.39 8.60 0.28
CA GLY A 212 14.61 8.83 -0.48
C GLY A 212 15.86 8.97 0.39
N TYR A 213 15.81 8.68 1.69
CA TYR A 213 17.02 8.68 2.52
C TYR A 213 16.97 7.65 3.65
N TRP A 214 18.13 7.19 4.08
CA TRP A 214 18.30 6.13 5.10
C TRP A 214 19.48 6.43 5.97
N TRP A 215 19.29 6.48 7.27
CA TRP A 215 20.34 6.64 8.27
C TRP A 215 21.24 5.41 8.36
N ALA A 216 22.54 5.63 8.51
CA ALA A 216 23.46 4.60 8.98
C ALA A 216 23.17 4.29 10.45
N PRO A 217 23.44 3.04 10.92
CA PRO A 217 23.18 2.65 12.31
C PRO A 217 23.89 3.50 13.37
N ASP A 218 25.03 4.11 13.01
CA ASP A 218 25.82 4.99 13.87
C ASP A 218 25.29 6.44 13.93
N GLY A 219 24.31 6.82 13.11
CA GLY A 219 23.79 8.18 13.00
C GLY A 219 24.74 9.18 12.34
N GLU A 220 25.92 8.76 11.84
CA GLU A 220 26.94 9.65 11.31
C GLU A 220 26.81 9.88 9.79
N ARG A 221 26.12 8.99 9.08
CA ARG A 221 25.96 9.04 7.61
C ARG A 221 24.53 8.74 7.19
N LEU A 222 24.21 9.17 5.98
CA LEU A 222 22.95 8.84 5.31
C LEU A 222 23.23 8.35 3.89
N LEU A 223 22.47 7.35 3.44
CA LEU A 223 22.21 7.18 2.01
C LEU A 223 21.14 8.17 1.59
N VAL A 224 21.30 8.80 0.42
CA VAL A 224 20.41 9.85 -0.09
C VAL A 224 20.15 9.61 -1.57
N ALA A 225 18.92 9.44 -1.95
CA ALA A 225 18.50 9.45 -3.35
C ALA A 225 18.43 10.91 -3.85
N ARG A 226 19.13 11.20 -4.94
CA ARG A 226 18.90 12.38 -5.76
C ARG A 226 17.99 12.00 -6.90
N VAL A 227 16.87 12.66 -7.02
CA VAL A 227 15.87 12.50 -8.06
C VAL A 227 15.91 13.72 -8.98
N ASP A 228 16.11 13.48 -10.28
CA ASP A 228 16.08 14.49 -11.31
C ASP A 228 14.93 14.21 -12.28
N ALA A 229 13.84 14.94 -12.13
CA ALA A 229 12.62 14.77 -12.92
C ALA A 229 12.54 15.75 -14.12
N THR A 230 13.63 16.46 -14.48
CA THR A 230 13.62 17.46 -15.54
C THR A 230 13.21 16.91 -16.89
N GLN A 231 13.55 15.65 -17.18
CA GLN A 231 13.19 14.94 -18.43
C GLN A 231 11.81 14.29 -18.40
N VAL A 232 11.16 14.22 -17.21
CA VAL A 232 9.84 13.62 -17.07
C VAL A 232 8.78 14.56 -17.64
N GLN A 233 7.85 14.01 -18.39
CA GLN A 233 6.76 14.77 -19.00
C GLN A 233 5.93 15.49 -17.92
N ARG A 234 5.58 16.76 -18.19
CA ARG A 234 4.73 17.56 -17.31
C ARG A 234 3.27 17.41 -17.71
N TRP A 235 2.44 17.06 -16.73
CA TRP A 235 1.00 16.94 -16.87
C TRP A 235 0.28 18.07 -16.15
N TYR A 236 -0.94 18.36 -16.61
CA TYR A 236 -1.77 19.43 -16.07
C TYR A 236 -3.16 18.88 -15.77
N ILE A 237 -3.64 19.11 -14.55
CA ILE A 237 -5.00 18.76 -14.14
C ILE A 237 -5.75 20.03 -13.79
N ALA A 238 -6.79 20.34 -14.56
CA ALA A 238 -7.70 21.42 -14.25
C ALA A 238 -8.63 21.04 -13.09
N ASN A 239 -9.01 22.02 -12.27
CA ASN A 239 -10.01 21.84 -11.24
C ASN A 239 -11.39 22.22 -11.81
N PRO A 240 -12.29 21.26 -12.11
CA PRO A 240 -13.62 21.59 -12.66
C PRO A 240 -14.52 22.36 -11.69
N ALA A 241 -14.25 22.26 -10.37
CA ALA A 241 -15.01 23.00 -9.36
C ALA A 241 -14.58 24.47 -9.24
N ASP A 242 -13.38 24.80 -9.71
CA ASP A 242 -12.85 26.16 -9.76
C ASP A 242 -12.06 26.36 -11.07
N PRO A 243 -12.76 26.60 -12.19
CA PRO A 243 -12.15 26.75 -13.51
C PRO A 243 -11.27 28.00 -13.66
N ALA A 244 -11.36 28.95 -12.73
CA ALA A 244 -10.55 30.18 -12.74
C ALA A 244 -9.13 29.94 -12.17
N SER A 245 -8.97 28.90 -11.38
CA SER A 245 -7.65 28.52 -10.84
C SER A 245 -6.76 27.95 -11.94
N PRO A 246 -5.44 28.28 -11.92
CA PRO A 246 -4.48 27.61 -12.79
C PRO A 246 -4.50 26.08 -12.59
N PRO A 247 -4.37 25.29 -13.68
CA PRO A 247 -4.31 23.83 -13.52
C PRO A 247 -3.11 23.41 -12.68
N ALA A 248 -3.31 22.46 -11.79
CA ALA A 248 -2.22 21.81 -11.06
C ALA A 248 -1.27 21.13 -12.07
N SER A 249 0.04 21.28 -11.88
CA SER A 249 1.03 20.64 -12.76
C SER A 249 1.96 19.75 -11.95
N PHE A 250 2.29 18.59 -12.51
CA PHE A 250 3.19 17.61 -11.89
C PHE A 250 3.94 16.81 -12.95
N ARG A 251 5.07 16.22 -12.55
CA ARG A 251 5.85 15.32 -13.40
C ARG A 251 5.27 13.91 -13.33
N TYR A 252 4.91 13.36 -14.49
CA TYR A 252 4.33 12.03 -14.61
C TYR A 252 4.93 11.32 -15.83
N PRO A 253 5.49 10.10 -15.68
CA PRO A 253 6.10 9.35 -16.78
C PRO A 253 5.10 8.35 -17.39
N PRO A 254 4.32 8.71 -18.43
CA PRO A 254 3.48 7.74 -19.12
C PRO A 254 4.34 6.67 -19.79
N ALA A 255 3.76 5.48 -19.99
CA ALA A 255 4.46 4.35 -20.63
C ALA A 255 5.14 4.77 -21.94
N GLY A 256 6.40 4.38 -22.08
CA GLY A 256 7.23 4.70 -23.24
C GLY A 256 7.97 6.03 -23.16
N THR A 257 7.76 6.83 -22.13
CA THR A 257 8.47 8.11 -21.96
C THR A 257 9.64 8.01 -20.98
N ALA A 258 10.36 9.10 -20.75
CA ALA A 258 11.48 9.15 -19.80
C ALA A 258 10.98 9.09 -18.35
N ASN A 259 11.66 8.33 -17.53
CA ASN A 259 11.53 8.36 -16.07
C ASN A 259 12.39 9.47 -15.46
N ALA A 260 12.22 9.73 -14.17
CA ALA A 260 13.17 10.52 -13.41
C ALA A 260 14.52 9.79 -13.33
N ALA A 261 15.61 10.53 -13.52
CA ALA A 261 16.95 9.98 -13.30
C ALA A 261 17.23 9.92 -11.80
N VAL A 262 17.41 8.70 -11.30
CA VAL A 262 17.67 8.44 -9.87
C VAL A 262 19.14 8.07 -9.69
N SER A 263 19.80 8.71 -8.71
CA SER A 263 21.14 8.36 -8.27
C SER A 263 21.21 8.32 -6.75
N LEU A 264 22.09 7.50 -6.20
CA LEU A 264 22.24 7.33 -4.76
C LEU A 264 23.59 7.91 -4.31
N TRP A 265 23.60 8.55 -3.15
CA TRP A 265 24.74 9.27 -2.63
C TRP A 265 24.89 8.97 -1.13
N ILE A 266 26.12 9.10 -0.63
CA ILE A 266 26.43 9.01 0.79
C ILE A 266 26.75 10.43 1.29
N ALA A 267 26.02 10.88 2.30
CA ALA A 267 26.18 12.16 2.95
C ALA A 267 26.64 11.98 4.39
N ALA A 268 27.48 12.89 4.90
CA ALA A 268 27.82 12.95 6.32
C ALA A 268 26.79 13.82 7.07
N ALA A 269 26.26 13.32 8.18
CA ALA A 269 25.24 14.02 8.96
C ALA A 269 25.73 15.31 9.63
N ALA A 270 26.98 15.32 10.10
CA ALA A 270 27.56 16.43 10.85
C ALA A 270 28.20 17.54 9.98
N ALA A 271 28.44 17.30 8.68
CA ALA A 271 29.32 18.16 7.89
C ALA A 271 28.54 19.01 6.87
N VAL A 272 28.60 20.32 7.04
CA VAL A 272 28.15 21.30 6.03
C VAL A 272 29.19 21.39 4.92
N GLY A 273 28.75 21.31 3.64
CA GLY A 273 29.61 21.58 2.49
C GLY A 273 30.65 20.51 2.15
N ARG A 274 30.59 19.32 2.74
CA ARG A 274 31.41 18.20 2.27
C ARG A 274 30.86 17.61 0.98
N PRO A 275 31.73 17.19 0.05
CA PRO A 275 31.28 16.51 -1.16
C PRO A 275 30.52 15.22 -0.81
N LEU A 276 29.43 14.97 -1.50
CA LEU A 276 28.72 13.71 -1.42
C LEU A 276 29.49 12.61 -2.17
N THR A 277 29.54 11.41 -1.64
CA THR A 277 30.12 10.26 -2.33
C THR A 277 29.02 9.60 -3.19
N ARG A 278 29.22 9.58 -4.52
CA ARG A 278 28.26 8.96 -5.43
C ARG A 278 28.39 7.44 -5.35
N VAL A 279 27.26 6.74 -5.22
CA VAL A 279 27.18 5.29 -5.37
C VAL A 279 27.15 4.94 -6.85
N SER A 280 27.97 3.98 -7.26
CA SER A 280 28.17 3.62 -8.66
C SER A 280 27.54 2.28 -8.97
N TRP A 281 26.52 2.27 -9.83
CA TRP A 281 26.02 1.05 -10.49
C TRP A 281 25.72 1.37 -11.96
N ASP A 282 25.44 0.35 -12.75
CA ASP A 282 25.04 0.53 -14.16
C ASP A 282 23.59 1.07 -14.22
N THR A 283 23.46 2.40 -14.21
CA THR A 283 22.16 3.08 -14.26
C THR A 283 21.48 3.01 -15.62
N GLU A 284 22.18 2.63 -16.68
CA GLU A 284 21.61 2.41 -18.02
C GLU A 284 20.89 1.07 -18.09
N ALA A 285 21.52 0.02 -17.56
CA ALA A 285 20.92 -1.33 -17.51
C ALA A 285 19.86 -1.44 -16.38
N PHE A 286 20.05 -0.75 -15.25
CA PHE A 286 19.20 -0.80 -14.07
C PHE A 286 18.71 0.61 -13.69
N GLU A 287 17.68 1.04 -14.38
CA GLU A 287 17.11 2.39 -14.27
C GLU A 287 16.39 2.63 -12.93
N TYR A 288 15.80 1.58 -12.35
CA TYR A 288 14.99 1.70 -11.13
C TYR A 288 15.80 1.37 -9.88
N LEU A 289 15.83 2.31 -8.92
CA LEU A 289 16.23 2.06 -7.54
C LEU A 289 14.99 1.59 -6.79
N THR A 290 14.90 0.30 -6.46
CA THR A 290 13.71 -0.26 -5.83
C THR A 290 13.77 -0.23 -4.31
N ARG A 291 14.96 -0.39 -3.73
CA ARG A 291 15.19 -0.34 -2.28
C ARG A 291 16.60 0.14 -1.99
N ALA A 292 16.81 0.77 -0.84
CA ALA A 292 18.13 1.04 -0.28
C ALA A 292 18.04 1.02 1.24
N GLY A 293 19.17 0.84 1.91
CA GLY A 293 19.24 0.80 3.36
C GLY A 293 20.63 0.59 3.88
N TRP A 294 20.72 0.46 5.19
CA TRP A 294 21.92 0.08 5.91
C TRP A 294 21.63 -1.15 6.76
N ASP A 295 22.57 -2.07 6.81
CA ASP A 295 22.61 -3.18 7.76
C ASP A 295 23.92 -3.13 8.57
N ALA A 296 24.12 -4.07 9.48
CA ALA A 296 25.34 -4.16 10.29
C ALA A 296 26.64 -4.36 9.46
N ARG A 297 26.50 -4.72 8.17
CA ARG A 297 27.62 -4.91 7.23
C ARG A 297 27.81 -3.72 6.29
N GLY A 298 27.01 -2.66 6.42
CA GLY A 298 27.10 -1.45 5.64
C GLY A 298 25.90 -1.19 4.73
N PRO A 299 26.01 -0.19 3.84
CA PRO A 299 24.91 0.20 2.96
C PRO A 299 24.70 -0.82 1.84
N TYR A 300 23.43 -0.90 1.39
CA TYR A 300 23.03 -1.73 0.25
C TYR A 300 21.97 -1.04 -0.61
N ALA A 301 21.80 -1.53 -1.83
CA ALA A 301 20.71 -1.12 -2.72
C ALA A 301 20.18 -2.32 -3.50
N ALA A 302 18.91 -2.26 -3.88
CA ALA A 302 18.32 -3.13 -4.89
C ALA A 302 17.94 -2.28 -6.11
N VAL A 303 18.32 -2.75 -7.28
CA VAL A 303 18.09 -2.06 -8.56
C VAL A 303 17.42 -3.00 -9.55
N GLN A 304 16.57 -2.44 -10.40
CA GLN A 304 15.79 -3.21 -11.38
C GLN A 304 15.92 -2.59 -12.77
N SER A 305 16.02 -3.45 -13.79
CA SER A 305 16.00 -3.03 -15.18
C SER A 305 14.62 -2.44 -15.55
N ARG A 306 14.59 -1.54 -16.53
CA ARG A 306 13.33 -0.94 -17.01
C ARG A 306 12.33 -1.99 -17.48
N SER A 307 12.80 -3.06 -18.11
CA SER A 307 11.96 -4.21 -18.51
C SER A 307 11.40 -5.00 -17.33
N GLN A 308 11.89 -4.75 -16.11
CA GLN A 308 11.57 -5.41 -14.85
C GLN A 308 11.87 -6.92 -14.82
N ARG A 309 12.65 -7.39 -15.79
CA ARG A 309 13.05 -8.81 -15.92
C ARG A 309 14.32 -9.15 -15.15
N HIS A 310 15.00 -8.15 -14.60
CA HIS A 310 16.27 -8.34 -13.92
C HIS A 310 16.32 -7.41 -12.69
N VAL A 311 16.58 -8.00 -11.53
CA VAL A 311 16.84 -7.32 -10.26
C VAL A 311 18.21 -7.71 -9.77
N GLN A 312 18.97 -6.74 -9.27
CA GLN A 312 20.23 -6.95 -8.57
C GLN A 312 20.17 -6.36 -7.15
N VAL A 313 20.75 -7.08 -6.20
CA VAL A 313 21.01 -6.61 -4.85
C VAL A 313 22.51 -6.33 -4.74
N LEU A 314 22.85 -5.11 -4.40
CA LEU A 314 24.19 -4.58 -4.40
C LEU A 314 24.63 -4.21 -2.97
N ARG A 315 25.82 -4.63 -2.57
CA ARG A 315 26.56 -4.04 -1.44
C ARG A 315 27.20 -2.75 -1.92
N ILE A 316 27.28 -1.78 -1.05
CA ILE A 316 27.91 -0.49 -1.33
C ILE A 316 29.11 -0.33 -0.39
N ASP A 317 30.25 0.05 -0.92
CA ASP A 317 31.38 0.52 -0.10
C ASP A 317 31.07 1.93 0.41
N ALA A 318 31.00 2.08 1.71
CA ALA A 318 30.57 3.33 2.36
C ALA A 318 31.57 4.50 2.24
N VAL A 319 32.77 4.26 1.74
CA VAL A 319 33.83 5.27 1.55
C VAL A 319 33.91 5.69 0.09
N THR A 320 33.95 4.73 -0.81
CA THR A 320 34.18 4.97 -2.25
C THR A 320 32.89 5.04 -3.05
N GLY A 321 31.78 4.49 -2.55
CA GLY A 321 30.52 4.34 -3.30
C GLY A 321 30.56 3.22 -4.36
N ALA A 322 31.62 2.43 -4.42
CA ALA A 322 31.71 1.26 -5.29
C ALA A 322 30.67 0.19 -4.88
N THR A 323 30.20 -0.60 -5.84
CA THR A 323 29.21 -1.64 -5.56
C THR A 323 29.69 -3.03 -5.98
N ASP A 324 29.31 -4.04 -5.17
CA ASP A 324 29.50 -5.44 -5.44
C ASP A 324 28.15 -6.17 -5.48
N LEU A 325 28.00 -7.10 -6.43
CA LEU A 325 26.79 -7.91 -6.55
C LEU A 325 26.69 -8.91 -5.39
N MET A 326 25.56 -8.89 -4.67
CA MET A 326 25.25 -9.86 -3.61
C MET A 326 24.30 -10.96 -4.10
N ALA A 327 23.28 -10.57 -4.84
CA ALA A 327 22.27 -11.50 -5.40
C ALA A 327 21.66 -10.90 -6.66
N GLU A 328 21.15 -11.77 -7.54
CA GLU A 328 20.36 -11.35 -8.69
C GLU A 328 19.18 -12.30 -8.92
N GLN A 329 18.14 -11.77 -9.53
CA GLN A 329 16.97 -12.53 -9.97
C GLN A 329 16.61 -12.13 -11.40
N ARG A 330 16.23 -13.12 -12.21
CA ARG A 330 15.80 -12.93 -13.59
C ARG A 330 14.49 -13.66 -13.85
N ASP A 331 13.69 -13.12 -14.76
CA ASP A 331 12.45 -13.74 -15.22
C ASP A 331 12.14 -13.30 -16.66
N ASP A 332 11.52 -14.15 -17.44
CA ASP A 332 11.19 -13.86 -18.85
C ASP A 332 10.02 -12.88 -19.00
N ALA A 333 9.12 -12.79 -18.02
CA ALA A 333 8.04 -11.82 -18.00
C ALA A 333 8.40 -10.61 -17.12
N TRP A 334 8.50 -10.80 -15.81
CA TRP A 334 8.98 -9.80 -14.84
C TRP A 334 9.35 -10.45 -13.51
N VAL A 335 10.30 -9.84 -12.81
CA VAL A 335 10.59 -10.13 -11.40
C VAL A 335 9.64 -9.32 -10.52
N THR A 336 8.89 -9.99 -9.66
CA THR A 336 8.02 -9.34 -8.69
C THR A 336 8.84 -8.84 -7.49
N LEU A 337 8.71 -7.56 -7.17
CA LEU A 337 9.26 -7.01 -5.93
C LEU A 337 8.40 -7.46 -4.75
N VAL A 338 9.04 -7.99 -3.71
CA VAL A 338 8.39 -8.39 -2.46
C VAL A 338 8.68 -7.35 -1.40
N ASP A 339 7.65 -6.77 -0.82
CA ASP A 339 7.78 -5.76 0.24
C ASP A 339 8.58 -6.33 1.41
N GLY A 340 9.47 -5.49 1.98
CA GLY A 340 10.37 -5.89 3.05
C GLY A 340 11.67 -6.55 2.58
N LEU A 341 11.84 -6.87 1.28
CA LEU A 341 13.05 -7.48 0.74
C LEU A 341 13.81 -6.55 -0.25
N PRO A 342 15.15 -6.67 -0.37
CA PRO A 342 16.05 -7.50 0.44
C PRO A 342 16.19 -7.00 1.88
N ASP A 343 16.54 -7.90 2.80
CA ASP A 343 16.85 -7.60 4.20
C ASP A 343 17.89 -8.60 4.74
N ARG A 344 18.30 -8.50 6.03
CA ARG A 344 19.22 -9.42 6.67
C ARG A 344 18.79 -9.76 8.10
N THR A 345 19.06 -11.01 8.50
CA THR A 345 18.98 -11.39 9.92
C THR A 345 20.17 -10.81 10.71
N ALA A 346 20.12 -10.86 12.04
CA ALA A 346 21.20 -10.38 12.91
C ALA A 346 22.53 -11.13 12.68
N ALA A 347 22.52 -12.44 12.38
CA ALA A 347 23.69 -13.21 11.97
C ALA A 347 24.21 -12.84 10.57
N GLY A 348 23.43 -12.06 9.81
CA GLY A 348 23.77 -11.54 8.50
C GLY A 348 23.38 -12.42 7.34
N THR A 349 22.45 -13.36 7.51
CA THR A 349 21.83 -14.13 6.45
C THR A 349 21.09 -13.18 5.50
N LEU A 350 21.40 -13.21 4.21
CA LEU A 350 20.72 -12.39 3.21
C LEU A 350 19.35 -12.97 2.90
N LEU A 351 18.33 -12.17 3.08
CA LEU A 351 16.94 -12.49 2.75
C LEU A 351 16.56 -11.87 1.40
N THR A 352 16.07 -12.71 0.51
CA THR A 352 15.56 -12.32 -0.81
C THR A 352 14.30 -13.12 -1.15
N SER A 353 13.68 -12.88 -2.28
CA SER A 353 12.62 -13.74 -2.82
C SER A 353 13.08 -14.44 -4.10
N GLY A 354 12.39 -15.52 -4.47
CA GLY A 354 12.58 -16.19 -5.73
C GLY A 354 11.37 -17.00 -6.15
N ASP A 355 11.10 -17.04 -7.46
CA ASP A 355 10.01 -17.82 -8.04
C ASP A 355 10.57 -19.15 -8.55
N MET A 356 10.10 -20.28 -7.97
CA MET A 356 10.52 -21.65 -8.30
C MET A 356 9.31 -22.57 -8.26
N ASP A 357 9.15 -23.43 -9.27
CA ASP A 357 8.06 -24.42 -9.35
C ASP A 357 6.68 -23.82 -9.05
N ASP A 358 6.39 -22.69 -9.69
CA ASP A 358 5.17 -21.89 -9.50
C ASP A 358 4.93 -21.43 -8.04
N THR A 359 5.99 -21.33 -7.26
CA THR A 359 5.96 -20.84 -5.87
C THR A 359 6.87 -19.62 -5.72
N ARG A 360 6.34 -18.52 -5.20
CA ARG A 360 7.13 -17.40 -4.72
C ARG A 360 7.60 -17.68 -3.31
N SER A 361 8.90 -17.90 -3.15
CA SER A 361 9.51 -18.35 -1.90
C SER A 361 10.33 -17.25 -1.24
N LEU A 362 10.40 -17.27 0.11
CA LEU A 362 11.44 -16.59 0.87
C LEU A 362 12.74 -17.36 0.72
N LEU A 363 13.83 -16.66 0.41
CA LEU A 363 15.16 -17.23 0.29
C LEU A 363 16.06 -16.69 1.41
N ALA A 364 16.82 -17.60 2.04
CA ALA A 364 17.90 -17.30 2.96
C ALA A 364 19.21 -17.72 2.30
N ASP A 365 20.13 -16.77 2.04
CA ASP A 365 21.38 -16.97 1.28
C ASP A 365 21.13 -17.76 -0.03
N GLY A 366 20.08 -17.38 -0.77
CA GLY A 366 19.71 -17.97 -2.04
C GLY A 366 19.00 -19.34 -1.98
N LYS A 367 18.73 -19.87 -0.79
CA LYS A 367 18.03 -21.16 -0.61
C LYS A 367 16.59 -20.94 -0.13
N PRO A 368 15.59 -21.63 -0.71
CA PRO A 368 14.21 -21.52 -0.28
C PRO A 368 14.04 -22.04 1.15
N VAL A 369 13.38 -21.25 1.99
CA VAL A 369 13.08 -21.59 3.39
C VAL A 369 11.60 -21.70 3.68
N THR A 370 10.76 -21.41 2.68
CA THR A 370 9.30 -21.62 2.72
C THR A 370 8.91 -22.85 1.92
N PRO A 371 7.86 -23.60 2.33
CA PRO A 371 7.37 -24.78 1.61
C PRO A 371 6.92 -24.45 0.18
N ALA A 372 6.99 -25.45 -0.71
CA ALA A 372 6.39 -25.37 -2.04
C ALA A 372 4.87 -25.17 -1.94
N GLY A 373 4.32 -24.33 -2.82
CA GLY A 373 2.91 -23.94 -2.84
C GLY A 373 2.55 -22.78 -1.88
N LEU A 374 3.40 -22.47 -0.91
CA LEU A 374 3.19 -21.33 -0.01
C LEU A 374 3.67 -20.02 -0.69
N GLN A 375 2.74 -19.20 -1.14
CA GLN A 375 3.02 -17.98 -1.90
C GLN A 375 3.39 -16.83 -0.97
N LEU A 376 4.67 -16.45 -0.93
CA LEU A 376 5.16 -15.29 -0.18
C LEU A 376 4.52 -14.00 -0.70
N ASN A 377 4.00 -13.16 0.21
CA ASN A 377 3.42 -11.87 -0.12
C ASN A 377 4.32 -10.70 0.30
N ALA A 378 4.71 -10.63 1.57
CA ALA A 378 5.57 -9.58 2.11
C ALA A 378 6.36 -10.07 3.32
N VAL A 379 7.56 -9.55 3.54
CA VAL A 379 8.29 -9.65 4.81
C VAL A 379 7.94 -8.40 5.62
N LEU A 380 7.45 -8.62 6.85
CA LEU A 380 6.92 -7.56 7.69
C LEU A 380 7.92 -7.08 8.76
N ALA A 381 8.77 -7.96 9.24
CA ALA A 381 9.80 -7.65 10.22
C ALA A 381 10.89 -8.72 10.24
N VAL A 382 12.11 -8.29 10.59
CA VAL A 382 13.22 -9.15 10.97
C VAL A 382 13.60 -8.79 12.41
N ASP A 383 13.42 -9.73 13.35
CA ASP A 383 13.68 -9.58 14.78
C ASP A 383 14.71 -10.62 15.21
N GLY A 384 15.98 -10.23 15.27
CA GLY A 384 17.10 -11.15 15.43
C GLY A 384 17.22 -12.11 14.25
N GLU A 385 17.04 -13.41 14.51
CA GLU A 385 17.00 -14.45 13.47
C GLU A 385 15.56 -14.78 13.00
N THR A 386 14.56 -14.22 13.65
CA THR A 386 13.15 -14.48 13.30
C THR A 386 12.68 -13.52 12.21
N VAL A 387 12.21 -14.09 11.10
CA VAL A 387 11.59 -13.35 9.97
C VAL A 387 10.09 -13.53 10.06
N LEU A 388 9.35 -12.43 10.23
CA LEU A 388 7.90 -12.39 10.18
C LEU A 388 7.44 -12.02 8.78
N PHE A 389 6.53 -12.80 8.18
CA PHE A 389 6.07 -12.57 6.83
C PHE A 389 4.61 -12.97 6.62
N THR A 390 4.01 -12.47 5.57
CA THR A 390 2.69 -12.93 5.10
C THR A 390 2.83 -13.83 3.89
N ALA A 391 2.03 -14.89 3.86
CA ALA A 391 1.96 -15.82 2.75
C ALA A 391 0.58 -16.50 2.67
N SER A 392 0.25 -17.00 1.48
CA SER A 392 -1.00 -17.71 1.18
C SER A 392 -0.74 -19.09 0.64
N ASP A 393 -1.45 -20.08 1.17
CA ASP A 393 -1.64 -21.41 0.62
C ASP A 393 -3.05 -21.59 0.02
N GLU A 394 -3.98 -20.71 0.38
CA GLU A 394 -5.31 -20.56 -0.21
C GLU A 394 -5.53 -19.09 -0.67
N PRO A 395 -5.85 -18.85 -1.95
CA PRO A 395 -5.92 -17.47 -2.50
C PRO A 395 -6.96 -16.56 -1.84
N THR A 396 -7.98 -17.09 -1.17
CA THR A 396 -9.00 -16.30 -0.47
C THR A 396 -8.56 -15.85 0.92
N GLU A 397 -7.38 -16.32 1.37
CA GLU A 397 -6.82 -16.08 2.68
C GLU A 397 -5.41 -15.50 2.60
N MET A 398 -4.95 -14.86 3.67
CA MET A 398 -3.59 -14.41 3.88
C MET A 398 -3.21 -14.67 5.33
N HIS A 399 -2.17 -15.45 5.53
CA HIS A 399 -1.75 -15.85 6.88
C HIS A 399 -0.44 -15.20 7.31
N LEU A 400 -0.29 -15.05 8.63
CA LEU A 400 0.96 -14.63 9.25
C LEU A 400 1.81 -15.86 9.54
N TRP A 401 3.08 -15.79 9.12
CA TRP A 401 4.07 -16.85 9.26
C TRP A 401 5.35 -16.30 9.88
N ALA A 402 6.11 -17.18 10.49
CA ALA A 402 7.46 -16.89 10.92
C ALA A 402 8.41 -17.97 10.41
N TRP A 403 9.63 -17.54 10.10
CA TRP A 403 10.76 -18.43 9.85
C TRP A 403 11.93 -18.05 10.75
N ASP A 404 12.65 -19.05 11.24
CA ASP A 404 13.97 -18.89 11.82
C ASP A 404 14.81 -20.13 11.48
N PRO A 405 16.17 -20.05 11.52
CA PRO A 405 17.02 -21.16 11.07
C PRO A 405 16.97 -22.41 11.96
N VAL A 406 16.43 -22.32 13.17
CA VAL A 406 16.33 -23.44 14.14
C VAL A 406 14.98 -24.13 14.04
N SER A 407 13.89 -23.37 14.05
CA SER A 407 12.52 -23.90 14.08
C SER A 407 11.90 -24.07 12.69
N GLY A 408 12.55 -23.51 11.64
CA GLY A 408 12.01 -23.52 10.30
C GLY A 408 10.78 -22.60 10.12
N THR A 409 9.99 -22.88 9.11
CA THR A 409 8.76 -22.10 8.78
C THR A 409 7.57 -22.62 9.57
N ARG A 410 6.84 -21.71 10.23
CA ARG A 410 5.62 -22.02 11.01
C ARG A 410 4.53 -20.96 10.82
N LYS A 411 3.28 -21.42 10.79
CA LYS A 411 2.09 -20.55 10.73
C LYS A 411 1.80 -19.99 12.13
N LEU A 412 1.46 -18.68 12.19
CA LEU A 412 1.15 -17.98 13.45
C LEU A 412 -0.33 -17.66 13.59
N SER A 413 -1.10 -17.75 12.51
CA SER A 413 -2.55 -17.48 12.47
C SER A 413 -3.28 -18.77 12.10
N ASP A 414 -4.21 -19.23 12.96
CA ASP A 414 -4.85 -20.54 12.83
C ASP A 414 -6.22 -20.48 12.15
N GLU A 415 -6.99 -19.38 12.34
CA GLU A 415 -8.33 -19.23 11.79
C GLU A 415 -8.28 -18.67 10.35
N PRO A 416 -9.29 -18.99 9.49
CA PRO A 416 -9.43 -18.36 8.18
C PRO A 416 -9.48 -16.85 8.30
N GLY A 417 -8.80 -16.13 7.39
CA GLY A 417 -8.79 -14.66 7.44
C GLY A 417 -7.69 -14.02 6.64
N LEU A 418 -7.61 -12.71 6.76
CA LEU A 418 -6.51 -11.89 6.27
C LEU A 418 -5.72 -11.34 7.46
N TYR A 419 -4.46 -11.73 7.51
CA TYR A 419 -3.56 -11.38 8.61
C TYR A 419 -2.39 -10.53 8.14
N SER A 420 -1.95 -9.65 9.02
CA SER A 420 -0.72 -8.88 8.92
C SER A 420 -0.17 -8.65 10.33
N GLY A 421 0.94 -7.93 10.48
CA GLY A 421 1.48 -7.63 11.80
C GLY A 421 2.86 -7.03 11.77
N THR A 422 3.48 -6.94 12.95
CA THR A 422 4.88 -6.58 13.13
C THR A 422 5.47 -7.34 14.33
N ARG A 423 6.80 -7.39 14.44
CA ARG A 423 7.49 -8.07 15.53
C ARG A 423 8.74 -7.31 15.92
N ARG A 424 8.98 -7.19 17.24
CA ARG A 424 10.23 -6.68 17.79
C ARG A 424 10.37 -7.11 19.27
N GLY A 425 11.58 -7.45 19.71
CA GLY A 425 11.86 -7.83 21.09
C GLY A 425 11.09 -9.06 21.57
N GLY A 426 10.81 -10.01 20.67
CA GLY A 426 10.00 -11.20 21.00
C GLY A 426 8.49 -10.95 21.04
N THR A 427 8.02 -9.71 21.05
CA THR A 427 6.59 -9.35 20.99
C THR A 427 6.11 -9.30 19.54
N THR A 428 4.94 -9.88 19.28
CA THR A 428 4.31 -9.88 17.94
C THR A 428 2.96 -9.18 18.02
N VAL A 429 2.75 -8.21 17.17
CA VAL A 429 1.43 -7.62 16.93
C VAL A 429 0.78 -8.38 15.76
N LEU A 430 -0.41 -8.89 15.98
CA LEU A 430 -1.24 -9.58 15.01
C LEU A 430 -2.43 -8.71 14.65
N ILE A 431 -2.54 -8.36 13.38
CA ILE A 431 -3.67 -7.61 12.80
C ILE A 431 -4.49 -8.60 11.99
N SER A 432 -5.77 -8.76 12.30
CA SER A 432 -6.63 -9.77 11.68
C SER A 432 -7.98 -9.22 11.25
N ARG A 433 -8.46 -9.73 10.10
CA ARG A 433 -9.85 -9.65 9.64
C ARG A 433 -10.31 -11.05 9.30
N THR A 434 -11.41 -11.47 9.90
CA THR A 434 -11.91 -12.87 9.86
C THR A 434 -13.34 -12.92 9.33
N PRO A 435 -13.84 -14.08 8.89
CA PRO A 435 -15.22 -14.20 8.38
C PRO A 435 -16.31 -14.13 9.46
N ASP A 436 -15.98 -14.32 10.72
CA ASP A 436 -16.94 -14.39 11.83
C ASP A 436 -17.38 -13.03 12.36
N ARG A 437 -16.61 -11.96 12.05
CA ARG A 437 -16.89 -10.61 12.57
C ARG A 437 -16.44 -9.51 11.61
N PRO A 438 -17.15 -8.38 11.58
CA PRO A 438 -16.71 -7.19 10.82
C PRO A 438 -15.55 -6.47 11.50
N GLY A 439 -14.78 -5.75 10.68
CA GLY A 439 -13.71 -4.87 11.13
C GLY A 439 -12.37 -5.56 11.36
N THR A 440 -11.40 -4.77 11.80
CA THR A 440 -10.03 -5.19 12.08
C THR A 440 -9.84 -5.38 13.58
N ARG A 441 -9.21 -6.48 13.97
CA ARG A 441 -8.75 -6.73 15.34
C ARG A 441 -7.24 -6.66 15.39
N THR A 442 -6.70 -5.98 16.38
CA THR A 442 -5.28 -5.87 16.64
C THR A 442 -4.98 -6.47 18.01
N THR A 443 -4.16 -7.51 18.04
CA THR A 443 -3.74 -8.18 19.28
C THR A 443 -2.23 -8.18 19.40
N VAL A 444 -1.74 -7.98 20.62
CA VAL A 444 -0.33 -8.03 20.99
C VAL A 444 -0.08 -9.34 21.72
N GLN A 445 0.84 -10.13 21.23
CA GLN A 445 1.28 -11.39 21.84
C GLN A 445 2.67 -11.17 22.44
N ILE A 446 2.74 -11.18 23.78
CA ILE A 446 3.99 -11.02 24.53
C ILE A 446 4.60 -12.40 24.77
N GLY A 447 5.92 -12.51 24.63
CA GLY A 447 6.66 -13.74 24.90
C GLY A 447 7.16 -14.46 23.67
N GLY A 448 8.36 -15.00 23.77
CA GLY A 448 9.16 -15.53 22.68
C GLY A 448 8.54 -16.70 21.95
N ALA A 449 8.80 -16.75 20.67
CA ALA A 449 8.54 -17.89 19.81
C ALA A 449 9.51 -19.09 20.08
N SER A 450 10.26 -19.09 21.18
CA SER A 450 11.29 -20.08 21.50
C SER A 450 10.77 -21.07 22.52
N GLY A 451 10.01 -22.10 22.06
CA GLY A 451 9.63 -23.24 22.88
C GLY A 451 8.63 -24.14 22.17
N PRO A 452 8.68 -25.47 22.38
CA PRO A 452 7.83 -26.43 21.72
C PRO A 452 6.37 -26.45 22.22
N GLU A 453 6.04 -25.69 23.27
CA GLU A 453 4.65 -25.56 23.72
C GLU A 453 4.19 -24.11 23.65
N PRO A 454 2.92 -23.86 23.20
CA PRO A 454 2.29 -22.55 23.34
C PRO A 454 2.00 -22.32 24.83
N ALA A 455 3.00 -21.84 25.59
CA ALA A 455 2.69 -21.21 26.86
C ALA A 455 1.54 -20.23 26.64
N LYS A 456 0.56 -20.17 27.56
CA LYS A 456 -0.58 -19.22 27.48
C LYS A 456 0.02 -17.83 27.33
N ARG A 457 0.11 -17.38 26.07
CA ARG A 457 0.62 -16.06 25.73
C ARG A 457 -0.33 -15.04 26.29
N ALA A 458 0.20 -14.05 27.03
CA ALA A 458 -0.60 -12.90 27.40
C ALA A 458 -1.02 -12.21 26.11
N LEU A 459 -2.33 -12.16 25.86
CA LEU A 459 -2.91 -11.47 24.73
C LEU A 459 -3.46 -10.13 25.21
N VAL A 460 -2.91 -9.07 24.70
CA VAL A 460 -3.43 -7.71 24.90
C VAL A 460 -4.07 -7.25 23.60
N GLN A 461 -5.19 -6.56 23.68
CA GLN A 461 -5.85 -6.01 22.51
C GLN A 461 -5.60 -4.50 22.44
N ILE A 462 -5.26 -3.99 21.25
CA ILE A 462 -5.38 -2.57 20.96
C ILE A 462 -6.81 -2.33 20.47
N ASP A 463 -7.54 -1.47 21.15
CA ASP A 463 -8.94 -1.22 20.85
C ASP A 463 -9.13 -0.55 19.49
N SER A 464 -10.13 -0.99 18.75
CA SER A 464 -10.60 -0.33 17.52
C SER A 464 -11.86 0.48 17.83
N TYR A 465 -11.84 1.75 17.46
CA TYR A 465 -13.00 2.65 17.56
C TYR A 465 -13.79 2.75 16.26
N ALA A 466 -13.45 1.90 15.28
CA ALA A 466 -14.16 1.85 14.00
C ALA A 466 -15.63 1.52 14.17
N GLN A 467 -16.47 2.18 13.39
CA GLN A 467 -17.90 1.88 13.39
C GLN A 467 -18.15 0.50 12.79
N ARG A 468 -19.11 -0.24 13.36
CA ARG A 468 -19.60 -1.48 12.77
C ARG A 468 -20.50 -1.17 11.57
N PRO A 469 -20.40 -1.96 10.48
CA PRO A 469 -21.29 -1.81 9.34
C PRO A 469 -22.77 -1.96 9.73
N VAL A 470 -23.63 -1.17 9.09
CA VAL A 470 -25.10 -1.22 9.32
C VAL A 470 -25.77 -2.39 8.59
N LEU A 471 -25.02 -3.22 7.87
CA LEU A 471 -25.47 -4.40 7.16
C LEU A 471 -24.75 -5.64 7.65
N ASP A 472 -25.45 -6.78 7.63
CA ASP A 472 -24.85 -8.10 7.77
C ASP A 472 -24.51 -8.68 6.39
N LEU A 473 -23.43 -9.48 6.30
CA LEU A 473 -23.06 -10.15 5.07
C LEU A 473 -23.86 -11.45 4.88
N ARG A 474 -24.42 -11.62 3.69
CA ARG A 474 -25.05 -12.86 3.19
C ARG A 474 -24.20 -13.44 2.05
N ARG A 475 -22.96 -13.79 2.38
CA ARG A 475 -21.94 -14.21 1.42
C ARG A 475 -21.75 -15.71 1.41
N LYS A 476 -21.62 -16.29 0.20
CA LYS A 476 -21.23 -17.66 -0.05
C LYS A 476 -19.92 -17.66 -0.85
N MET A 477 -18.87 -18.26 -0.29
CA MET A 477 -17.62 -18.48 -1.01
C MET A 477 -17.77 -19.67 -1.96
N LEU A 478 -17.23 -19.54 -3.17
CA LEU A 478 -17.35 -20.53 -4.25
C LEU A 478 -15.98 -20.82 -4.88
N ILE A 479 -15.78 -22.06 -5.29
CA ILE A 479 -14.71 -22.49 -6.18
C ILE A 479 -15.36 -22.95 -7.48
N LEU A 480 -15.08 -22.25 -8.58
CA LEU A 480 -15.85 -22.34 -9.81
C LEU A 480 -15.06 -22.99 -10.95
N GLY A 481 -15.62 -24.04 -11.52
CA GLY A 481 -15.17 -24.71 -12.73
C GLY A 481 -13.78 -25.33 -12.62
N PRO A 482 -13.26 -25.86 -13.75
CA PRO A 482 -11.99 -26.58 -13.77
C PRO A 482 -10.75 -25.72 -13.53
N ARG A 483 -10.89 -24.39 -13.65
CA ARG A 483 -9.84 -23.43 -13.29
C ARG A 483 -9.86 -23.05 -11.81
N GLU A 484 -10.80 -23.58 -11.05
CA GLU A 484 -10.95 -23.30 -9.63
C GLU A 484 -10.96 -21.79 -9.31
N LEU A 485 -11.75 -21.02 -10.07
CA LEU A 485 -11.86 -19.58 -9.85
C LEU A 485 -12.45 -19.31 -8.47
N ARG A 486 -11.76 -18.53 -7.66
CA ARG A 486 -12.26 -18.12 -6.34
C ARG A 486 -13.27 -17.00 -6.51
N ALA A 487 -14.44 -17.18 -5.90
CA ALA A 487 -15.52 -16.21 -6.02
C ALA A 487 -16.30 -16.06 -4.70
N ALA A 488 -16.94 -14.91 -4.57
CA ALA A 488 -17.89 -14.63 -3.50
C ALA A 488 -19.23 -14.22 -4.11
N LEU A 489 -20.29 -14.90 -3.73
CA LEU A 489 -21.66 -14.60 -4.14
C LEU A 489 -22.42 -13.99 -2.97
N PHE A 490 -23.08 -12.86 -3.23
CA PHE A 490 -23.92 -12.15 -2.27
C PHE A 490 -25.37 -12.16 -2.78
N LEU A 491 -26.30 -12.56 -1.92
CA LEU A 491 -27.73 -12.51 -2.19
C LEU A 491 -28.40 -11.50 -1.25
N PRO A 492 -29.53 -10.89 -1.66
CA PRO A 492 -30.28 -10.02 -0.76
C PRO A 492 -30.72 -10.78 0.50
N SER A 493 -30.73 -10.11 1.64
CA SER A 493 -31.13 -10.71 2.92
C SER A 493 -32.59 -11.19 2.93
N TRP A 494 -33.43 -10.55 2.13
CA TRP A 494 -34.86 -10.84 1.97
C TRP A 494 -35.17 -11.90 0.90
N TYR A 495 -34.20 -12.26 0.05
CA TYR A 495 -34.40 -13.18 -1.07
C TYR A 495 -34.81 -14.59 -0.62
N ARG A 496 -35.79 -15.15 -1.33
CA ARG A 496 -36.24 -16.53 -1.22
C ARG A 496 -36.26 -17.17 -2.61
N PRO A 497 -35.96 -18.47 -2.76
CA PRO A 497 -35.99 -19.14 -4.06
C PRO A 497 -37.33 -19.02 -4.79
N ALA A 498 -38.45 -18.89 -4.06
CA ALA A 498 -39.79 -18.69 -4.63
C ALA A 498 -39.96 -17.34 -5.31
N ASP A 499 -39.12 -16.36 -5.04
CA ASP A 499 -39.19 -15.00 -5.65
C ASP A 499 -38.66 -14.98 -7.10
N GLY A 500 -38.14 -16.12 -7.58
CA GLY A 500 -37.56 -16.28 -8.91
C GLY A 500 -36.13 -15.75 -9.03
N PRO A 501 -35.52 -15.85 -10.25
CA PRO A 501 -34.14 -15.47 -10.45
C PRO A 501 -33.92 -13.96 -10.41
N LEU A 502 -32.79 -13.53 -9.86
CA LEU A 502 -32.34 -12.16 -9.69
C LEU A 502 -31.44 -11.70 -10.85
N PRO A 503 -31.50 -10.43 -11.26
CA PRO A 503 -30.46 -9.85 -12.11
C PRO A 503 -29.09 -10.04 -11.46
N VAL A 504 -28.05 -10.26 -12.28
CA VAL A 504 -26.69 -10.44 -11.77
C VAL A 504 -25.91 -9.14 -11.92
N LEU A 505 -25.22 -8.74 -10.85
CA LEU A 505 -24.21 -7.70 -10.88
C LEU A 505 -22.84 -8.34 -10.62
N MET A 506 -22.00 -8.41 -11.65
CA MET A 506 -20.61 -8.74 -11.43
C MET A 506 -19.82 -7.56 -10.87
N ASP A 507 -18.99 -7.80 -9.84
CA ASP A 507 -18.25 -6.74 -9.14
C ASP A 507 -16.77 -7.13 -8.94
N PRO A 508 -16.03 -7.47 -10.03
CA PRO A 508 -14.63 -7.84 -9.94
C PRO A 508 -13.69 -6.63 -9.76
N TYR A 509 -12.49 -6.86 -9.21
CA TYR A 509 -11.30 -6.14 -9.62
C TYR A 509 -10.68 -6.84 -10.84
N GLY A 510 -10.45 -8.15 -10.72
CA GLY A 510 -10.18 -9.08 -11.82
C GLY A 510 -8.83 -8.92 -12.51
N GLY A 511 -7.82 -8.37 -11.80
CA GLY A 511 -6.51 -8.13 -12.37
C GLY A 511 -5.38 -8.04 -11.33
N PRO A 512 -4.17 -7.63 -11.74
CA PRO A 512 -3.01 -7.59 -10.88
C PRO A 512 -3.18 -6.62 -9.71
N ALA A 513 -2.41 -6.83 -8.67
CA ALA A 513 -2.33 -6.07 -7.43
C ALA A 513 -3.43 -6.32 -6.39
N MET A 514 -4.59 -6.90 -6.72
CA MET A 514 -5.67 -7.05 -5.75
C MET A 514 -6.45 -8.35 -5.91
N ARG A 515 -6.65 -9.08 -4.81
CA ARG A 515 -7.69 -10.09 -4.65
C ARG A 515 -8.94 -9.44 -4.07
N LYS A 516 -10.10 -9.79 -4.55
CA LYS A 516 -11.39 -9.26 -4.05
C LYS A 516 -12.30 -10.36 -3.49
N ALA A 517 -12.15 -11.60 -3.96
CA ALA A 517 -12.85 -12.77 -3.44
C ALA A 517 -12.10 -13.32 -2.20
N THR A 518 -12.19 -12.62 -1.08
CA THR A 518 -11.53 -12.98 0.19
C THR A 518 -12.53 -13.38 1.26
N VAL A 519 -12.09 -14.21 2.24
CA VAL A 519 -12.96 -14.74 3.30
C VAL A 519 -13.34 -13.70 4.35
N ASP A 520 -12.58 -12.62 4.49
CA ASP A 520 -12.78 -11.61 5.52
C ASP A 520 -14.03 -10.74 5.31
N GLN A 521 -14.48 -10.07 6.35
CA GLN A 521 -15.55 -9.07 6.26
C GLN A 521 -14.97 -7.68 5.94
N SER A 522 -14.38 -7.54 4.74
CA SER A 522 -13.82 -6.27 4.27
C SER A 522 -14.89 -5.21 4.01
N PRO A 523 -14.54 -3.92 4.08
CA PRO A 523 -15.45 -2.84 3.66
C PRO A 523 -16.01 -3.01 2.24
N GLY A 524 -15.20 -3.58 1.32
CA GLY A 524 -15.64 -3.89 -0.05
C GLY A 524 -16.73 -4.95 -0.12
N ALA A 525 -16.69 -5.96 0.77
CA ALA A 525 -17.73 -6.98 0.85
C ALA A 525 -19.09 -6.39 1.27
N PHE A 526 -19.10 -5.43 2.20
CA PHE A 526 -20.33 -4.71 2.57
C PHE A 526 -20.91 -3.87 1.43
N VAL A 527 -20.05 -3.29 0.60
CA VAL A 527 -20.52 -2.59 -0.63
C VAL A 527 -21.17 -3.58 -1.60
N SER A 528 -20.59 -4.77 -1.80
CA SER A 528 -21.20 -5.82 -2.63
C SER A 528 -22.53 -6.30 -2.04
N GLN A 529 -22.64 -6.49 -0.72
CA GLN A 529 -23.88 -6.81 -0.04
C GLN A 529 -24.92 -5.70 -0.20
N TRP A 530 -24.53 -4.43 -0.07
CA TRP A 530 -25.46 -3.31 -0.26
C TRP A 530 -26.07 -3.30 -1.66
N PHE A 531 -25.29 -3.60 -2.70
CA PHE A 531 -25.84 -3.77 -4.03
C PHE A 531 -26.78 -4.98 -4.13
N ALA A 532 -26.48 -6.05 -3.41
CA ALA A 532 -27.38 -7.19 -3.35
C ALA A 532 -28.74 -6.80 -2.75
N GLU A 533 -28.75 -6.01 -1.66
CA GLU A 533 -30.00 -5.54 -1.03
C GLU A 533 -30.87 -4.68 -1.97
N GLN A 534 -30.29 -4.14 -3.07
CA GLN A 534 -31.06 -3.43 -4.11
C GLN A 534 -31.77 -4.37 -5.10
N GLY A 535 -31.69 -5.68 -4.90
CA GLY A 535 -32.41 -6.67 -5.71
C GLY A 535 -31.58 -7.36 -6.80
N CYS A 536 -30.28 -7.48 -6.60
CA CYS A 536 -29.36 -8.21 -7.49
C CYS A 536 -28.72 -9.41 -6.76
N ALA A 537 -28.33 -10.43 -7.51
CA ALA A 537 -27.27 -11.33 -7.09
C ALA A 537 -25.92 -10.71 -7.44
N VAL A 538 -25.05 -10.48 -6.46
CA VAL A 538 -23.72 -9.87 -6.73
C VAL A 538 -22.66 -10.95 -6.73
N LEU A 539 -21.91 -11.09 -7.83
CA LEU A 539 -20.82 -12.05 -7.99
C LEU A 539 -19.47 -11.31 -8.09
N VAL A 540 -18.58 -11.60 -7.16
CA VAL A 540 -17.19 -11.17 -7.16
C VAL A 540 -16.33 -12.37 -7.53
N ALA A 541 -15.54 -12.30 -8.58
CA ALA A 541 -14.65 -13.40 -8.98
C ALA A 541 -13.24 -12.89 -9.27
N ASP A 542 -12.25 -13.60 -8.77
CA ASP A 542 -10.84 -13.40 -9.06
C ASP A 542 -10.38 -14.35 -10.18
N GLY A 543 -9.78 -13.78 -11.21
CA GLY A 543 -9.33 -14.49 -12.40
C GLY A 543 -7.82 -14.36 -12.62
N ALA A 544 -7.38 -14.70 -13.83
CA ALA A 544 -5.98 -14.62 -14.25
C ALA A 544 -5.38 -13.24 -13.97
N GLY A 545 -4.16 -13.23 -13.45
CA GLY A 545 -3.43 -12.02 -13.07
C GLY A 545 -3.59 -11.62 -11.60
N THR A 546 -4.58 -12.14 -10.87
CA THR A 546 -4.73 -11.84 -9.44
C THR A 546 -3.63 -12.52 -8.62
N PRO A 547 -3.09 -11.86 -7.56
CA PRO A 547 -1.99 -12.40 -6.77
C PRO A 547 -2.39 -13.59 -5.88
N GLY A 548 -1.40 -14.36 -5.42
CA GLY A 548 -1.56 -15.38 -4.39
C GLY A 548 -1.92 -16.78 -4.88
N ARG A 549 -1.88 -17.01 -6.21
CA ARG A 549 -2.04 -18.35 -6.80
C ARG A 549 -0.79 -18.87 -7.52
N GLY A 550 0.32 -18.20 -7.32
CA GLY A 550 1.59 -18.52 -7.94
C GLY A 550 1.95 -17.61 -9.12
N PRO A 551 3.24 -17.55 -9.44
CA PRO A 551 3.79 -16.70 -10.49
C PRO A 551 3.19 -16.94 -11.88
N ALA A 552 2.93 -18.20 -12.26
CA ALA A 552 2.33 -18.52 -13.56
C ALA A 552 0.92 -17.96 -13.71
N TRP A 553 0.12 -17.98 -12.63
CA TRP A 553 -1.21 -17.38 -12.62
C TRP A 553 -1.17 -15.86 -12.76
N GLU A 554 -0.26 -15.21 -12.05
CA GLU A 554 -0.05 -13.77 -12.14
C GLU A 554 0.40 -13.36 -13.55
N ARG A 555 1.35 -14.10 -14.13
CA ARG A 555 1.92 -13.84 -15.46
C ARG A 555 1.01 -14.24 -16.63
N ALA A 556 -0.10 -14.92 -16.39
CA ALA A 556 -1.07 -15.31 -17.43
C ALA A 556 -1.65 -14.10 -18.20
N ILE A 557 -1.51 -12.88 -17.67
CA ILE A 557 -1.92 -11.63 -18.32
C ILE A 557 -0.75 -10.91 -19.02
N TYR A 558 0.45 -11.48 -19.03
CA TYR A 558 1.60 -10.85 -19.65
C TYR A 558 1.35 -10.65 -21.16
N LEU A 559 1.53 -9.42 -21.63
CA LEU A 559 1.24 -8.89 -22.97
C LEU A 559 -0.25 -8.89 -23.37
N ASP A 560 -1.16 -9.42 -22.53
CA ASP A 560 -2.62 -9.35 -22.72
C ASP A 560 -3.36 -9.24 -21.38
N ILE A 561 -3.45 -8.02 -20.86
CA ILE A 561 -4.17 -7.76 -19.60
C ILE A 561 -5.69 -7.85 -19.74
N ALA A 562 -6.23 -8.00 -20.95
CA ALA A 562 -7.65 -7.91 -21.26
C ALA A 562 -8.30 -9.28 -21.46
N GLY A 563 -7.72 -10.09 -22.36
CA GLY A 563 -8.33 -11.34 -22.81
C GLY A 563 -8.48 -12.38 -21.69
N PRO A 564 -7.40 -12.78 -21.01
CA PRO A 564 -7.48 -13.75 -19.92
C PRO A 564 -8.42 -13.33 -18.78
N ALA A 565 -8.33 -12.07 -18.34
CA ALA A 565 -9.18 -11.55 -17.28
C ALA A 565 -10.67 -11.59 -17.65
N LEU A 566 -11.06 -11.14 -18.85
CA LEU A 566 -12.44 -11.17 -19.30
C LEU A 566 -12.97 -12.59 -19.48
N ARG A 567 -12.15 -13.51 -20.05
CA ARG A 567 -12.55 -14.93 -20.18
C ARG A 567 -12.87 -15.55 -18.83
N ASP A 568 -12.08 -15.28 -17.81
CA ASP A 568 -12.32 -15.82 -16.48
C ASP A 568 -13.57 -15.22 -15.81
N GLN A 569 -13.90 -13.93 -16.05
CA GLN A 569 -15.16 -13.36 -15.55
C GLN A 569 -16.38 -14.04 -16.21
N VAL A 570 -16.34 -14.27 -17.51
CA VAL A 570 -17.42 -14.98 -18.23
C VAL A 570 -17.53 -16.42 -17.73
N ALA A 571 -16.41 -17.12 -17.57
CA ALA A 571 -16.40 -18.49 -17.05
C ALA A 571 -16.97 -18.55 -15.62
N ALA A 572 -16.54 -17.64 -14.74
CA ALA A 572 -17.04 -17.59 -13.35
C ALA A 572 -18.56 -17.36 -13.30
N LEU A 573 -19.10 -16.47 -14.14
CA LEU A 573 -20.54 -16.23 -14.22
C LEU A 573 -21.32 -17.49 -14.61
N HIS A 574 -20.90 -18.15 -15.69
CA HIS A 574 -21.58 -19.37 -16.17
C HIS A 574 -21.46 -20.54 -15.19
N GLU A 575 -20.28 -20.70 -14.58
CA GLU A 575 -20.12 -21.75 -13.57
C GLU A 575 -20.93 -21.44 -12.29
N ALA A 576 -20.97 -20.19 -11.83
CA ALA A 576 -21.79 -19.81 -10.69
C ALA A 576 -23.28 -20.10 -10.92
N ALA A 577 -23.80 -19.84 -12.12
CA ALA A 577 -25.19 -20.10 -12.45
C ALA A 577 -25.56 -21.58 -12.47
N ARG A 578 -24.58 -22.51 -12.57
CA ARG A 578 -24.83 -23.95 -12.42
C ARG A 578 -25.07 -24.36 -10.96
N TYR A 579 -24.47 -23.62 -10.02
CA TYR A 579 -24.60 -23.89 -8.58
C TYR A 579 -25.75 -23.10 -7.94
N GLU A 580 -26.09 -21.94 -8.50
CA GLU A 580 -27.06 -21.01 -7.91
C GLU A 580 -28.14 -20.62 -8.91
N PRO A 581 -29.30 -21.27 -8.87
CA PRO A 581 -30.43 -20.99 -9.77
C PRO A 581 -31.00 -19.56 -9.65
N ALA A 582 -30.63 -18.85 -8.60
CA ALA A 582 -31.00 -17.46 -8.40
C ALA A 582 -30.41 -16.50 -9.45
N LEU A 583 -29.41 -16.90 -10.23
CA LEU A 583 -28.72 -16.05 -11.19
C LEU A 583 -29.46 -16.03 -12.54
N ASP A 584 -30.01 -14.86 -12.92
CA ASP A 584 -30.63 -14.63 -14.21
C ASP A 584 -29.58 -14.13 -15.23
N LEU A 585 -29.11 -15.04 -16.07
CA LEU A 585 -28.12 -14.73 -17.10
C LEU A 585 -28.67 -13.87 -18.27
N SER A 586 -29.98 -13.65 -18.33
CA SER A 586 -30.58 -12.72 -19.31
C SER A 586 -30.50 -11.26 -18.86
N ARG A 587 -30.10 -10.99 -17.60
CA ARG A 587 -29.99 -9.67 -16.99
C ARG A 587 -28.70 -9.52 -16.21
N VAL A 588 -27.57 -9.39 -16.92
CA VAL A 588 -26.23 -9.30 -16.32
C VAL A 588 -25.66 -7.90 -16.50
N ALA A 589 -25.26 -7.28 -15.40
CA ALA A 589 -24.47 -6.07 -15.37
C ALA A 589 -23.09 -6.33 -14.78
N ILE A 590 -22.12 -5.46 -15.07
CA ILE A 590 -20.79 -5.49 -14.48
C ILE A 590 -20.42 -4.10 -13.99
N ARG A 591 -19.79 -4.02 -12.80
CA ARG A 591 -19.24 -2.78 -12.28
C ARG A 591 -17.79 -2.98 -11.87
N GLY A 592 -17.02 -1.90 -11.86
CA GLY A 592 -15.66 -1.95 -11.34
C GLY A 592 -15.04 -0.56 -11.25
N TRP A 593 -13.93 -0.48 -10.55
CA TRP A 593 -13.13 0.73 -10.37
C TRP A 593 -11.70 0.50 -10.83
N SER A 594 -11.05 1.52 -11.43
CA SER A 594 -9.68 1.44 -11.93
C SER A 594 -9.52 0.29 -12.95
N TYR A 595 -8.72 -0.73 -12.68
CA TYR A 595 -8.63 -1.92 -13.51
C TYR A 595 -9.99 -2.65 -13.65
N GLY A 596 -10.76 -2.77 -12.57
CA GLY A 596 -12.12 -3.29 -12.63
C GLY A 596 -13.05 -2.42 -13.49
N GLY A 597 -12.84 -1.10 -13.51
CA GLY A 597 -13.55 -0.19 -14.41
C GLY A 597 -13.18 -0.38 -15.87
N PHE A 598 -11.90 -0.60 -16.15
CA PHE A 598 -11.41 -1.01 -17.47
C PHE A 598 -12.05 -2.34 -17.91
N LEU A 599 -12.06 -3.34 -17.04
CA LEU A 599 -12.67 -4.64 -17.30
C LEU A 599 -14.19 -4.54 -17.52
N ALA A 600 -14.90 -3.69 -16.76
CA ALA A 600 -16.32 -3.44 -16.93
C ALA A 600 -16.65 -2.80 -18.30
N ALA A 601 -15.89 -1.79 -18.72
CA ALA A 601 -16.02 -1.18 -20.03
C ALA A 601 -15.73 -2.20 -21.17
N LEU A 602 -14.65 -2.98 -20.99
CA LEU A 602 -14.24 -4.02 -21.95
C LEU A 602 -15.34 -5.08 -22.12
N ALA A 603 -15.95 -5.50 -21.00
CA ALA A 603 -16.98 -6.56 -20.97
C ALA A 603 -18.16 -6.25 -21.87
N VAL A 604 -18.78 -5.08 -21.73
CA VAL A 604 -19.95 -4.70 -22.56
C VAL A 604 -19.59 -4.45 -24.02
N LEU A 605 -18.33 -4.09 -24.31
CA LEU A 605 -17.88 -3.84 -25.68
C LEU A 605 -17.49 -5.13 -26.43
N ARG A 606 -16.93 -6.12 -25.72
CA ARG A 606 -16.45 -7.36 -26.33
C ARG A 606 -17.36 -8.56 -26.14
N ARG A 607 -18.20 -8.53 -25.12
CA ARG A 607 -19.15 -9.60 -24.79
C ARG A 607 -20.56 -9.04 -24.50
N PRO A 608 -21.15 -8.27 -25.46
CA PRO A 608 -22.53 -7.78 -25.35
C PRO A 608 -23.57 -8.91 -25.32
N ASP A 609 -23.18 -10.12 -25.73
CA ASP A 609 -23.94 -11.37 -25.59
C ASP A 609 -24.09 -11.84 -24.13
N VAL A 610 -23.21 -11.38 -23.24
CA VAL A 610 -23.18 -11.77 -21.82
C VAL A 610 -23.51 -10.58 -20.91
N PHE A 611 -22.94 -9.41 -21.19
CA PHE A 611 -23.06 -8.23 -20.33
C PHE A 611 -23.94 -7.17 -20.98
N HIS A 612 -25.06 -6.86 -20.32
CA HIS A 612 -26.11 -5.96 -20.85
C HIS A 612 -25.94 -4.50 -20.39
N ALA A 613 -25.20 -4.30 -19.26
CA ALA A 613 -24.91 -2.98 -18.72
C ALA A 613 -23.55 -2.96 -18.00
N ALA A 614 -22.93 -1.77 -17.92
CA ALA A 614 -21.68 -1.59 -17.18
C ALA A 614 -21.64 -0.27 -16.41
N ILE A 615 -20.98 -0.31 -15.23
CA ILE A 615 -20.57 0.87 -14.48
C ILE A 615 -19.04 0.85 -14.42
N ALA A 616 -18.39 1.72 -15.20
CA ALA A 616 -16.95 1.82 -15.29
C ALA A 616 -16.45 3.06 -14.54
N GLY A 617 -15.95 2.86 -13.31
CA GLY A 617 -15.40 3.92 -12.47
C GLY A 617 -13.89 4.09 -12.75
N ALA A 618 -13.47 5.32 -13.06
CA ALA A 618 -12.06 5.68 -13.32
C ALA A 618 -11.28 4.68 -14.18
N PRO A 619 -11.81 4.24 -15.35
CA PRO A 619 -11.15 3.24 -16.18
C PRO A 619 -9.91 3.84 -16.87
N VAL A 620 -8.80 3.10 -16.89
CA VAL A 620 -7.66 3.44 -17.76
C VAL A 620 -7.97 2.90 -19.16
N THR A 621 -8.57 3.73 -20.01
CA THR A 621 -9.03 3.34 -21.36
C THR A 621 -7.93 3.38 -22.41
N ASP A 622 -6.90 4.21 -22.23
CA ASP A 622 -5.67 4.20 -23.01
C ASP A 622 -4.50 3.79 -22.12
N GLN A 623 -3.97 2.62 -22.41
CA GLN A 623 -2.93 2.00 -21.61
C GLN A 623 -1.59 2.76 -21.66
N ARG A 624 -1.39 3.63 -22.66
CA ARG A 624 -0.21 4.47 -22.81
C ARG A 624 -0.19 5.64 -21.83
N LEU A 625 -1.34 5.98 -21.23
CA LEU A 625 -1.48 7.08 -20.28
C LEU A 625 -1.20 6.67 -18.82
N TYR A 626 -0.98 5.38 -18.55
CA TYR A 626 -0.54 4.93 -17.23
C TYR A 626 0.98 4.95 -17.14
N ASP A 627 1.56 4.85 -15.92
CA ASP A 627 3.00 5.01 -15.72
C ASP A 627 3.85 3.93 -16.39
N THR A 628 5.15 4.23 -16.50
CA THR A 628 6.15 3.36 -17.12
C THR A 628 6.29 2.04 -16.40
N HIS A 629 6.30 2.01 -15.06
CA HIS A 629 6.63 0.79 -14.32
C HIS A 629 5.51 -0.23 -14.39
N TRP A 630 4.29 0.13 -13.98
CA TRP A 630 3.17 -0.80 -13.99
C TRP A 630 2.81 -1.26 -15.39
N ARG A 631 2.78 -0.31 -16.33
CA ARG A 631 2.29 -0.61 -17.68
C ARG A 631 3.31 -1.38 -18.51
N GLU A 632 4.58 -1.01 -18.45
CA GLU A 632 5.61 -1.70 -19.21
C GLU A 632 5.89 -3.10 -18.65
N ARG A 633 5.67 -3.35 -17.35
CA ARG A 633 5.66 -4.69 -16.75
C ARG A 633 4.71 -5.63 -17.48
N HIS A 634 3.47 -5.20 -17.65
CA HIS A 634 2.40 -6.07 -18.12
C HIS A 634 2.25 -6.11 -19.65
N LEU A 635 2.60 -5.03 -20.36
CA LEU A 635 2.37 -4.90 -21.80
C LEU A 635 3.65 -4.67 -22.61
N GLY A 636 4.80 -4.55 -21.97
CA GLY A 636 6.04 -4.17 -22.61
C GLY A 636 6.11 -2.68 -22.97
N HIS A 637 7.29 -2.24 -23.46
CA HIS A 637 7.51 -0.87 -23.88
C HIS A 637 6.73 -0.55 -25.16
N PRO A 638 5.91 0.55 -25.22
CA PRO A 638 5.04 0.84 -26.37
C PRO A 638 5.74 0.92 -27.73
N GLY A 639 6.99 1.38 -27.76
CA GLY A 639 7.80 1.48 -28.97
C GLY A 639 8.43 0.18 -29.44
N ARG A 640 8.38 -0.90 -28.63
CA ARG A 640 9.01 -2.20 -28.91
C ARG A 640 8.02 -3.35 -29.02
N ALA A 641 6.77 -3.16 -28.58
CA ALA A 641 5.71 -4.19 -28.60
C ALA A 641 4.46 -3.68 -29.33
N PRO A 642 4.43 -3.71 -30.67
CA PRO A 642 3.33 -3.08 -31.42
C PRO A 642 1.97 -3.76 -31.29
N ALA A 643 1.88 -4.99 -30.80
CA ALA A 643 0.65 -5.79 -30.78
C ALA A 643 -0.16 -5.70 -29.46
N GLY A 644 0.49 -5.46 -28.32
CA GLY A 644 -0.17 -5.51 -27.00
C GLY A 644 -0.93 -4.25 -26.60
N ILE A 645 -0.60 -3.10 -27.16
CA ILE A 645 -1.14 -1.79 -26.80
C ILE A 645 -2.09 -1.30 -27.90
N ARG A 646 -3.22 -1.96 -28.08
CA ARG A 646 -4.32 -1.40 -28.87
C ARG A 646 -5.24 -0.61 -27.96
N PRO A 647 -5.71 0.61 -28.36
CA PRO A 647 -6.77 1.30 -27.64
C PRO A 647 -7.96 0.37 -27.48
N LEU A 648 -8.60 0.39 -26.29
CA LEU A 648 -9.83 -0.37 -26.03
C LEU A 648 -10.98 0.00 -26.96
N LEU A 649 -11.02 1.24 -27.41
CA LEU A 649 -11.96 1.72 -28.38
C LEU A 649 -11.31 1.62 -29.77
N PRO A 650 -11.86 0.86 -30.72
CA PRO A 650 -11.42 0.95 -32.09
C PRO A 650 -11.62 2.40 -32.55
N HIS A 651 -10.54 3.08 -32.94
CA HIS A 651 -10.69 4.22 -33.83
C HIS A 651 -11.57 3.75 -34.97
N ARG A 652 -12.65 4.50 -35.26
CA ARG A 652 -13.63 4.23 -36.29
C ARG A 652 -12.93 3.81 -37.60
N SER A 653 -12.84 2.53 -37.82
CA SER A 653 -12.72 1.94 -39.14
C SER A 653 -13.97 1.08 -39.29
N GLY A 654 -14.84 1.50 -40.20
CA GLY A 654 -16.21 1.15 -40.38
C GLY A 654 -16.58 -0.33 -40.27
N SER A 655 -17.85 -0.55 -39.94
CA SER A 655 -18.63 -1.78 -39.89
C SER A 655 -18.60 -2.62 -38.61
N GLY A 656 -19.10 -2.07 -37.51
CA GLY A 656 -19.60 -2.82 -36.36
C GLY A 656 -20.99 -2.29 -35.97
N PRO A 657 -21.88 -3.07 -35.35
CA PRO A 657 -23.21 -2.61 -34.98
C PRO A 657 -23.12 -1.44 -34.00
N GLU A 658 -24.00 -0.45 -34.21
CA GLU A 658 -24.11 0.74 -33.38
C GLU A 658 -24.41 0.35 -31.91
N PRO A 659 -23.66 0.85 -30.91
CA PRO A 659 -24.03 0.59 -29.52
C PRO A 659 -25.40 1.26 -29.18
N PRO A 660 -26.19 0.68 -28.28
CA PRO A 660 -27.46 1.24 -27.87
C PRO A 660 -27.34 2.68 -27.38
N ALA A 661 -28.33 3.50 -27.71
CA ALA A 661 -28.33 4.97 -27.56
C ALA A 661 -28.03 5.50 -26.13
N ALA A 662 -28.11 4.68 -25.10
CA ALA A 662 -27.81 5.04 -23.72
C ALA A 662 -26.30 5.33 -23.43
N ALA A 663 -25.40 4.89 -24.30
CA ALA A 663 -23.94 5.12 -24.12
C ALA A 663 -23.50 6.53 -24.59
N ARG A 664 -24.37 7.29 -25.26
CA ARG A 664 -24.02 8.64 -25.76
C ARG A 664 -24.31 9.80 -24.79
N ALA A 665 -24.93 9.58 -23.66
CA ALA A 665 -25.62 10.66 -22.93
C ALA A 665 -24.77 11.34 -21.81
N ARG A 666 -23.49 11.09 -21.59
CA ARG A 666 -22.73 11.83 -20.55
C ARG A 666 -21.24 12.10 -20.82
N ALA A 667 -20.87 12.30 -22.07
CA ALA A 667 -19.55 12.88 -22.39
C ALA A 667 -19.62 14.39 -22.73
N GLY A 668 -20.68 15.04 -22.44
CA GLY A 668 -20.83 16.46 -22.69
C GLY A 668 -21.98 17.03 -21.89
N ARG A 669 -21.62 17.79 -20.90
CA ARG A 669 -22.29 18.87 -20.16
C ARG A 669 -22.43 18.59 -18.64
N ARG A 670 -21.65 19.33 -17.97
CA ARG A 670 -21.63 20.04 -16.69
C ARG A 670 -20.54 19.57 -15.76
#